data_fe6bde96c7f888e2353d9916642b4d17
#
_entry.id   fe6bde96c7f888e2353d9916642b4d17
#
_cell.length_a   1.000
_cell.length_b   1.000
_cell.length_c   1.000
_cell.angle_alpha   90.00
_cell.angle_beta   90.00
_cell.angle_gamma   90.00
#
_symmetry.space_group_name_H-M   'P 1'
#
loop_
_entity.id
_entity.type
_entity.pdbx_description
1 polymer ?
#
loop_
_entity_poly.entity_id
_entity_poly.type
_entity_poly.pdbx_seq_one_letter_code
_entity_poly.pdbx_strand_id
1 'polypeptide(L)'
;SLVIQAIRYDGYEMPPKEKLSADEIAVFEQWVLTGASDPRESETSTIDANRLWAFQPLQKPEIPAVQDADWPIDDLDHFLLAKLEQQGLQPAPQAPRSTLLRRVTLDLTGLPPTPQEIAEFANDPSAHAFQDVVDRLLNSPAFGDHWARHWFDLACYADLADVQGNILIRDTWRYRDYVIAALNADKPLDLFIQEQIAGDLLPFGSIAQRREQIIATGYLAIGPWTLQNYIKKQLDADVVDHQIDRIGRTFLGQTISCARCHDHKFDPIPTRDYYALAGIFHSTRTTSYDGPGVWSQITHVTLPQPEVSAEELSLRQQRLEGLNLRRQQLQAELNSCIIGIPGASSANVLTLQAGIAANEKGRHYAVNFHAAPSSWADASQRTTAADGLQIDILRPDGNLLAGFRHDPGPWMSTRDAQTLKPGTFSYEGDGSGDIRIRITSANPGSGRFGGAVDDVTVNSNGEILLQADFNNLLPGAIFGAQADTQLKVLAGTTLPGWTAAGINHSHAVDLGEGNYAVMFFGGEISSLASAMPITEEEKRAHTKGLEIEKERGSVLSEINQLEMLSAPETALAVRDIDAPTDSPIYKRGDFQSPGEVAARGFLKVVPVSAQPLIPPGTSGRLQLAQWLTAPDNPLTARVLVNRIWQHVFGYGLVRSVDYFGVHGETPSHPELLDFLAARLRDDDHWSVKQTVRRMVLSRAYQMASVHNAHAVGLDPDNRWLWRMPRRRLTAESIRDAMLTASGELDPGRGGSSLGLELEGNIAGAGGNVNPAAWVGKVPESIKNRRSVYLPLRRERPVEDQEILSIFDFPHPNEIVGARPETTVATQALFLMNSPFVKHQAMKLAERLAKDEPSDERARINRLYLLTASRPAELDEIESTQTFLNHCVEDFQVSTEPAAARSAAWVQLCHAMLGSNDFLFRE
;
A
#
# COMPACT_ATOMS: atom_id res chain seq x y z
N SER A 1 41.32 -23.54 6.25
CA SER A 1 40.20 -22.81 6.86
C SER A 1 40.19 -21.39 6.35
N LEU A 2 39.02 -20.89 5.94
CA LEU A 2 38.81 -19.52 5.51
C LEU A 2 39.27 -18.50 6.59
N VAL A 3 39.05 -18.84 7.87
CA VAL A 3 39.52 -18.01 8.99
C VAL A 3 41.05 -17.84 8.95
N ILE A 4 41.77 -18.92 8.75
CA ILE A 4 43.25 -18.85 8.67
C ILE A 4 43.69 -18.03 7.47
N GLN A 5 43.06 -18.19 6.31
CA GLN A 5 43.34 -17.36 5.12
C GLN A 5 43.11 -15.89 5.41
N ALA A 6 41.95 -15.56 6.05
CA ALA A 6 41.56 -14.19 6.35
C ALA A 6 42.56 -13.51 7.33
N ILE A 7 42.94 -14.19 8.43
CA ILE A 7 43.90 -13.63 9.42
C ILE A 7 45.35 -13.58 8.90
N ARG A 8 45.68 -14.42 7.91
CA ARG A 8 46.99 -14.35 7.19
C ARG A 8 47.01 -13.28 6.09
N TYR A 9 45.85 -12.68 5.74
CA TYR A 9 45.68 -11.76 4.61
C TYR A 9 45.96 -12.45 3.27
N ASP A 10 45.56 -13.71 3.15
CA ASP A 10 45.69 -14.51 1.94
C ASP A 10 44.31 -14.55 1.22
N GLY A 11 44.06 -13.50 0.47
CA GLY A 11 42.80 -13.34 -0.27
C GLY A 11 41.65 -12.66 0.49
N TYR A 12 41.72 -12.60 1.81
CA TYR A 12 40.80 -11.87 2.68
C TYR A 12 41.56 -11.16 3.78
N GLU A 13 41.09 -9.99 4.24
CA GLU A 13 41.79 -9.19 5.27
C GLU A 13 40.92 -9.08 6.55
N MET A 14 41.27 -9.85 7.58
CA MET A 14 40.62 -9.79 8.88
C MET A 14 41.67 -9.88 10.02
N PRO A 15 41.64 -8.98 11.01
CA PRO A 15 40.80 -7.76 11.12
C PRO A 15 41.15 -6.72 10.04
N PRO A 16 40.20 -5.87 9.63
CA PRO A 16 40.39 -4.98 8.46
C PRO A 16 41.32 -3.79 8.68
N LYS A 17 41.76 -3.54 9.93
CA LYS A 17 42.62 -2.38 10.26
C LYS A 17 44.08 -2.75 10.51
N GLU A 18 44.35 -3.91 11.04
CA GLU A 18 45.71 -4.33 11.38
C GLU A 18 45.78 -5.87 11.39
N LYS A 19 46.83 -6.40 10.76
CA LYS A 19 47.07 -7.85 10.73
C LYS A 19 47.47 -8.35 12.11
N LEU A 20 46.95 -9.51 12.49
CA LEU A 20 47.34 -10.18 13.75
C LEU A 20 48.85 -10.50 13.72
N SER A 21 49.46 -10.53 14.91
CA SER A 21 50.83 -10.95 15.07
C SER A 21 51.04 -12.42 14.69
N ALA A 22 52.27 -12.81 14.40
CA ALA A 22 52.57 -14.18 14.02
C ALA A 22 52.22 -15.16 15.14
N ASP A 23 52.39 -14.77 16.41
CA ASP A 23 52.02 -15.58 17.57
C ASP A 23 50.52 -15.74 17.72
N GLU A 24 49.74 -14.72 17.53
CA GLU A 24 48.28 -14.80 17.54
C GLU A 24 47.76 -15.68 16.40
N ILE A 25 48.31 -15.55 15.20
CA ILE A 25 47.95 -16.41 14.04
C ILE A 25 48.28 -17.87 14.38
N ALA A 26 49.43 -18.13 14.98
CA ALA A 26 49.83 -19.51 15.38
C ALA A 26 48.87 -20.13 16.37
N VAL A 27 48.31 -19.34 17.31
CA VAL A 27 47.29 -19.82 18.26
C VAL A 27 46.02 -20.21 17.52
N PHE A 28 45.52 -19.41 16.57
CA PHE A 28 44.35 -19.78 15.75
C PHE A 28 44.62 -20.98 14.83
N GLU A 29 45.82 -21.15 14.32
CA GLU A 29 46.18 -22.33 13.53
C GLU A 29 46.19 -23.57 14.36
N GLN A 30 46.75 -23.52 15.57
CA GLN A 30 46.73 -24.62 16.52
C GLN A 30 45.30 -24.97 16.94
N TRP A 31 44.46 -23.97 17.19
CA TRP A 31 43.01 -24.19 17.50
C TRP A 31 42.30 -24.89 16.35
N VAL A 32 42.50 -24.46 15.11
CA VAL A 32 41.90 -25.10 13.92
C VAL A 32 42.45 -26.53 13.73
N LEU A 33 43.72 -26.77 13.95
CA LEU A 33 44.35 -28.12 13.87
C LEU A 33 43.82 -29.08 14.93
N THR A 34 43.47 -28.61 16.12
CA THR A 34 42.88 -29.40 17.19
C THR A 34 41.38 -29.60 17.05
N GLY A 35 40.79 -29.21 15.88
CA GLY A 35 39.39 -29.44 15.56
C GLY A 35 38.49 -28.22 15.80
N ALA A 36 39.08 -27.04 16.05
CA ALA A 36 38.38 -25.77 16.31
C ALA A 36 37.30 -25.91 17.39
N SER A 37 37.60 -26.66 18.44
CA SER A 37 36.69 -26.87 19.56
C SER A 37 36.36 -25.51 20.19
N ASP A 38 35.09 -25.18 20.27
CA ASP A 38 34.60 -24.05 21.05
C ASP A 38 34.53 -24.51 22.52
N PRO A 39 35.36 -23.95 23.45
CA PRO A 39 35.31 -24.32 24.87
C PRO A 39 33.98 -23.84 25.50
N ARG A 40 33.26 -22.98 24.82
CA ARG A 40 31.85 -22.78 25.08
C ARG A 40 31.08 -23.93 24.42
N GLU A 41 31.40 -25.18 24.75
CA GLU A 41 30.42 -26.22 24.52
C GLU A 41 29.11 -25.62 25.06
N SER A 42 28.21 -25.39 24.14
CA SER A 42 26.85 -25.14 24.53
C SER A 42 26.55 -26.29 25.53
N GLU A 43 26.52 -25.98 26.83
CA GLU A 43 25.46 -26.58 27.59
C GLU A 43 24.26 -26.25 26.68
N THR A 44 23.85 -27.17 25.83
CA THR A 44 22.46 -27.31 25.45
C THR A 44 21.82 -27.45 26.84
N SER A 45 21.62 -26.28 27.49
CA SER A 45 20.71 -26.22 28.62
C SER A 45 19.45 -26.70 27.97
N THR A 46 19.15 -27.97 28.18
CA THR A 46 17.85 -28.52 27.93
C THR A 46 16.95 -27.75 28.86
N ILE A 47 16.57 -26.56 28.38
CA ILE A 47 15.62 -25.69 29.09
C ILE A 47 14.40 -26.56 29.18
N ASP A 48 14.10 -26.99 30.37
CA ASP A 48 12.94 -27.82 30.62
C ASP A 48 11.70 -26.97 30.26
N ALA A 49 11.10 -27.27 29.14
CA ALA A 49 9.88 -26.59 28.67
C ALA A 49 8.79 -26.58 29.76
N ASN A 50 8.83 -27.59 30.66
CA ASN A 50 7.92 -27.66 31.79
C ASN A 50 8.16 -26.58 32.86
N ARG A 51 9.25 -25.83 32.78
CA ARG A 51 9.52 -24.66 33.64
C ARG A 51 9.14 -23.33 33.01
N LEU A 52 8.86 -23.28 31.71
CA LEU A 52 8.45 -22.06 31.02
C LEU A 52 6.94 -21.85 31.22
N TRP A 53 6.59 -20.75 31.85
CA TRP A 53 5.21 -20.42 32.19
C TRP A 53 4.29 -20.46 30.96
N ALA A 54 4.77 -20.02 29.80
CA ALA A 54 3.97 -19.88 28.58
C ALA A 54 3.52 -21.25 28.02
N PHE A 55 4.29 -22.32 28.23
CA PHE A 55 3.97 -23.65 27.77
C PHE A 55 3.17 -24.47 28.80
N GLN A 56 2.91 -23.91 30.01
CA GLN A 56 2.06 -24.61 30.97
C GLN A 56 0.62 -24.64 30.48
N PRO A 57 -0.11 -25.73 30.75
CA PRO A 57 -1.53 -25.81 30.45
C PRO A 57 -2.29 -24.61 30.97
N LEU A 58 -3.21 -24.10 30.16
CA LEU A 58 -4.06 -22.96 30.53
C LEU A 58 -4.97 -23.38 31.71
N GLN A 59 -4.91 -22.63 32.79
CA GLN A 59 -5.75 -22.84 33.99
C GLN A 59 -6.76 -21.69 34.08
N LYS A 60 -7.94 -21.97 34.66
CA LYS A 60 -8.91 -20.94 35.02
C LYS A 60 -8.77 -20.66 36.52
N PRO A 61 -8.05 -19.59 36.91
CA PRO A 61 -7.84 -19.26 38.33
C PRO A 61 -9.13 -18.88 39.02
N GLU A 62 -9.18 -19.04 40.32
CA GLU A 62 -10.24 -18.51 41.16
C GLU A 62 -10.12 -16.97 41.25
N ILE A 63 -11.25 -16.29 41.30
CA ILE A 63 -11.31 -14.82 41.43
C ILE A 63 -10.81 -14.46 42.83
N PRO A 64 -9.75 -13.64 42.97
CA PRO A 64 -9.17 -13.30 44.26
C PRO A 64 -10.12 -12.43 45.11
N ALA A 65 -10.13 -12.67 46.41
CA ALA A 65 -10.80 -11.80 47.36
C ALA A 65 -10.02 -10.48 47.49
N VAL A 66 -10.71 -9.35 47.58
CA VAL A 66 -10.15 -8.01 47.74
C VAL A 66 -10.68 -7.34 49.01
N GLN A 67 -9.95 -6.35 49.54
CA GLN A 67 -10.37 -5.61 50.72
C GLN A 67 -11.52 -4.64 50.44
N ASP A 68 -11.42 -3.91 49.33
CA ASP A 68 -12.48 -3.02 48.83
C ASP A 68 -13.40 -3.80 47.87
N ALA A 69 -14.39 -4.46 48.41
CA ALA A 69 -15.33 -5.28 47.65
C ALA A 69 -16.32 -4.46 46.77
N ASP A 70 -16.44 -3.17 46.99
CA ASP A 70 -17.33 -2.26 46.24
C ASP A 70 -16.65 -1.67 44.99
N TRP A 71 -15.33 -1.72 44.90
CA TRP A 71 -14.60 -1.14 43.75
C TRP A 71 -14.75 -1.97 42.46
N PRO A 72 -14.63 -3.32 42.46
CA PRO A 72 -14.75 -4.10 41.23
C PRO A 72 -16.16 -4.10 40.68
N ILE A 73 -16.31 -4.02 39.34
CA ILE A 73 -17.56 -4.20 38.62
C ILE A 73 -17.52 -5.37 37.63
N ASP A 74 -16.36 -5.87 37.34
CA ASP A 74 -16.11 -7.10 36.56
C ASP A 74 -15.11 -7.98 37.30
N ASP A 75 -15.12 -9.30 37.01
CA ASP A 75 -14.17 -10.25 37.59
C ASP A 75 -12.71 -9.85 37.39
N LEU A 76 -12.36 -9.24 36.21
CA LEU A 76 -11.00 -8.82 35.94
C LEU A 76 -10.47 -7.72 36.90
N ASP A 77 -11.40 -6.91 37.44
CA ASP A 77 -11.07 -5.85 38.40
C ASP A 77 -10.54 -6.41 39.73
N HIS A 78 -11.04 -7.57 40.11
CA HIS A 78 -10.55 -8.26 41.34
C HIS A 78 -9.08 -8.61 41.23
N PHE A 79 -8.60 -9.11 40.09
CA PHE A 79 -7.18 -9.44 39.90
C PHE A 79 -6.30 -8.20 39.95
N LEU A 80 -6.76 -7.11 39.34
CA LEU A 80 -6.02 -5.83 39.35
C LEU A 80 -5.99 -5.23 40.76
N LEU A 81 -7.15 -5.16 41.43
CA LEU A 81 -7.24 -4.58 42.77
C LEU A 81 -6.45 -5.41 43.80
N ALA A 82 -6.54 -6.73 43.77
CA ALA A 82 -5.76 -7.58 44.66
C ALA A 82 -4.25 -7.35 44.50
N LYS A 83 -3.78 -7.10 43.26
CA LYS A 83 -2.39 -6.76 42.99
C LYS A 83 -2.02 -5.37 43.53
N LEU A 84 -2.87 -4.39 43.34
CA LEU A 84 -2.67 -3.03 43.88
C LEU A 84 -2.63 -3.05 45.40
N GLU A 85 -3.58 -3.71 46.06
CA GLU A 85 -3.61 -3.86 47.53
C GLU A 85 -2.36 -4.56 48.05
N GLN A 86 -1.89 -5.61 47.38
CA GLN A 86 -0.63 -6.29 47.73
C GLN A 86 0.57 -5.35 47.69
N GLN A 87 0.56 -4.36 46.76
CA GLN A 87 1.65 -3.37 46.59
C GLN A 87 1.42 -2.10 47.42
N GLY A 88 0.35 -2.00 48.19
CA GLY A 88 -0.01 -0.81 48.95
C GLY A 88 -0.43 0.39 48.13
N LEU A 89 -0.94 0.12 46.89
CA LEU A 89 -1.40 1.13 45.95
C LEU A 89 -2.92 1.23 45.98
N GLN A 90 -3.42 2.45 45.69
CA GLN A 90 -4.84 2.69 45.47
C GLN A 90 -5.08 2.97 43.97
N PRO A 91 -6.17 2.45 43.39
CA PRO A 91 -6.56 2.77 42.04
C PRO A 91 -6.95 4.25 41.89
N ALA A 92 -6.71 4.83 40.74
CA ALA A 92 -7.14 6.20 40.44
C ALA A 92 -8.68 6.31 40.46
N PRO A 93 -9.21 7.52 40.72
CA PRO A 93 -10.66 7.75 40.71
C PRO A 93 -11.23 7.55 39.29
N GLN A 94 -12.55 7.47 39.20
CA GLN A 94 -13.26 7.39 37.92
C GLN A 94 -13.03 8.66 37.08
N ALA A 95 -12.81 8.45 35.77
CA ALA A 95 -12.66 9.56 34.82
C ALA A 95 -13.98 10.31 34.59
N PRO A 96 -13.94 11.60 34.22
CA PRO A 96 -15.12 12.34 33.79
C PRO A 96 -15.84 11.68 32.62
N ARG A 97 -17.16 11.87 32.54
CA ARG A 97 -17.98 11.28 31.47
C ARG A 97 -17.50 11.66 30.07
N SER A 98 -17.13 12.91 29.83
CA SER A 98 -16.60 13.36 28.54
C SER A 98 -15.30 12.64 28.17
N THR A 99 -14.40 12.45 29.14
CA THR A 99 -13.16 11.66 28.95
C THR A 99 -13.47 10.21 28.60
N LEU A 100 -14.41 9.57 29.31
CA LEU A 100 -14.81 8.19 29.03
C LEU A 100 -15.40 8.02 27.63
N LEU A 101 -16.28 8.95 27.21
CA LEU A 101 -16.86 8.91 25.87
C LEU A 101 -15.79 9.06 24.79
N ARG A 102 -14.92 10.09 24.92
CA ARG A 102 -13.82 10.30 23.98
C ARG A 102 -12.92 9.08 23.89
N ARG A 103 -12.49 8.55 25.03
CA ARG A 103 -11.63 7.37 25.13
C ARG A 103 -12.23 6.17 24.40
N VAL A 104 -13.46 5.79 24.78
CA VAL A 104 -14.09 4.58 24.25
C VAL A 104 -14.43 4.71 22.75
N THR A 105 -14.84 5.90 22.31
CA THR A 105 -15.12 6.13 20.88
C THR A 105 -13.85 6.01 20.05
N LEU A 106 -12.74 6.60 20.50
CA LEU A 106 -11.44 6.48 19.83
C LEU A 106 -10.90 5.04 19.86
N ASP A 107 -10.97 4.36 21.01
CA ASP A 107 -10.43 3.00 21.15
C ASP A 107 -11.23 1.96 20.36
N LEU A 108 -12.54 2.15 20.20
CA LEU A 108 -13.38 1.21 19.46
C LEU A 108 -13.49 1.54 17.97
N THR A 109 -13.48 2.81 17.59
CA THR A 109 -13.74 3.22 16.20
C THR A 109 -12.60 3.97 15.52
N GLY A 110 -11.61 4.43 16.28
CA GLY A 110 -10.51 5.28 15.77
C GLY A 110 -10.96 6.69 15.39
N LEU A 111 -12.18 7.10 15.72
CA LEU A 111 -12.77 8.40 15.41
C LEU A 111 -13.20 9.11 16.70
N PRO A 112 -13.16 10.45 16.78
CA PRO A 112 -13.71 11.19 17.92
C PRO A 112 -15.26 11.11 17.92
N PRO A 113 -15.90 11.24 19.09
CA PRO A 113 -17.37 11.33 19.16
C PRO A 113 -17.85 12.63 18.51
N THR A 114 -19.03 12.58 17.94
CA THR A 114 -19.70 13.77 17.41
C THR A 114 -20.21 14.69 18.53
N PRO A 115 -20.37 15.99 18.30
CA PRO A 115 -20.97 16.91 19.29
C PRO A 115 -22.36 16.49 19.78
N GLN A 116 -23.14 15.82 18.93
CA GLN A 116 -24.44 15.28 19.30
C GLN A 116 -24.30 14.12 20.30
N GLU A 117 -23.42 13.14 20.03
CA GLU A 117 -23.15 12.03 20.96
C GLU A 117 -22.61 12.51 22.31
N ILE A 118 -21.77 13.59 22.31
CA ILE A 118 -21.28 14.19 23.54
C ILE A 118 -22.46 14.76 24.35
N ALA A 119 -23.37 15.50 23.72
CA ALA A 119 -24.52 16.08 24.38
C ALA A 119 -25.51 15.01 24.88
N GLU A 120 -25.80 14.00 24.07
CA GLU A 120 -26.68 12.87 24.43
C GLU A 120 -26.13 12.13 25.65
N PHE A 121 -24.84 11.73 25.61
CA PHE A 121 -24.24 11.00 26.72
C PHE A 121 -24.11 11.84 27.98
N ALA A 122 -23.78 13.15 27.87
CA ALA A 122 -23.66 14.04 29.03
C ALA A 122 -24.99 14.19 29.78
N ASN A 123 -26.12 14.21 29.06
CA ASN A 123 -27.46 14.42 29.60
C ASN A 123 -28.22 13.13 29.94
N ASP A 124 -27.69 11.96 29.61
CA ASP A 124 -28.33 10.68 29.89
C ASP A 124 -28.13 10.31 31.37
N PRO A 125 -29.25 10.25 32.19
CA PRO A 125 -29.19 9.90 33.61
C PRO A 125 -29.13 8.39 33.85
N SER A 126 -29.21 7.55 32.80
CA SER A 126 -29.26 6.10 32.92
C SER A 126 -27.97 5.55 33.56
N ALA A 127 -28.12 4.60 34.47
CA ALA A 127 -27.00 3.83 34.99
C ALA A 127 -26.30 2.98 33.91
N HIS A 128 -27.00 2.70 32.81
CA HIS A 128 -26.50 1.91 31.69
C HIS A 128 -25.97 2.78 30.52
N ALA A 129 -26.02 4.10 30.64
CA ALA A 129 -25.64 5.02 29.56
C ALA A 129 -24.26 4.70 28.93
N PHE A 130 -23.26 4.35 29.75
CA PHE A 130 -21.93 4.00 29.24
C PHE A 130 -21.93 2.64 28.53
N GLN A 131 -22.68 1.67 29.06
CA GLN A 131 -22.85 0.36 28.40
C GLN A 131 -23.54 0.49 27.05
N ASP A 132 -24.60 1.31 26.96
CA ASP A 132 -25.34 1.54 25.71
C ASP A 132 -24.44 2.19 24.63
N VAL A 133 -23.57 3.11 25.05
CA VAL A 133 -22.54 3.68 24.17
C VAL A 133 -21.57 2.61 23.67
N VAL A 134 -21.04 1.78 24.58
CA VAL A 134 -20.12 0.69 24.22
C VAL A 134 -20.76 -0.27 23.22
N ASP A 135 -22.00 -0.70 23.50
CA ASP A 135 -22.71 -1.65 22.65
C ASP A 135 -23.00 -1.06 21.25
N ARG A 136 -23.35 0.21 21.18
CA ARG A 136 -23.53 0.94 19.92
C ARG A 136 -22.21 1.02 19.11
N LEU A 137 -21.10 1.36 19.76
CA LEU A 137 -19.80 1.49 19.10
C LEU A 137 -19.26 0.14 18.60
N LEU A 138 -19.42 -0.94 19.36
CA LEU A 138 -19.07 -2.30 18.93
C LEU A 138 -19.87 -2.76 17.72
N ASN A 139 -21.12 -2.31 17.58
CA ASN A 139 -21.99 -2.61 16.44
C ASN A 139 -21.77 -1.65 15.25
N SER A 140 -20.96 -0.61 15.41
CA SER A 140 -20.62 0.30 14.31
C SER A 140 -19.68 -0.37 13.31
N PRO A 141 -19.90 -0.20 11.99
CA PRO A 141 -18.92 -0.64 10.99
C PRO A 141 -17.52 -0.03 11.16
N ALA A 142 -17.41 1.10 11.84
CA ALA A 142 -16.14 1.75 12.15
C ALA A 142 -15.28 0.93 13.12
N PHE A 143 -15.88 0.00 13.88
CA PHE A 143 -15.14 -0.95 14.73
C PHE A 143 -14.21 -1.81 13.89
N GLY A 144 -14.72 -2.48 12.86
CA GLY A 144 -13.89 -3.29 11.96
C GLY A 144 -12.84 -2.45 11.22
N ASP A 145 -13.19 -1.23 10.75
CA ASP A 145 -12.25 -0.31 10.10
C ASP A 145 -11.04 -0.01 11.00
N HIS A 146 -11.26 0.16 12.30
CA HIS A 146 -10.21 0.46 13.27
C HIS A 146 -9.45 -0.79 13.72
N TRP A 147 -10.17 -1.82 14.17
CA TRP A 147 -9.56 -3.02 14.75
C TRP A 147 -8.84 -3.89 13.72
N ALA A 148 -9.26 -3.88 12.46
CA ALA A 148 -8.54 -4.56 11.39
C ALA A 148 -7.10 -4.03 11.21
N ARG A 149 -6.85 -2.76 11.55
CA ARG A 149 -5.50 -2.19 11.44
C ARG A 149 -4.50 -2.92 12.33
N HIS A 150 -4.89 -3.32 13.52
CA HIS A 150 -4.05 -4.11 14.42
C HIS A 150 -3.68 -5.47 13.82
N TRP A 151 -4.61 -6.08 13.08
CA TRP A 151 -4.34 -7.32 12.35
C TRP A 151 -3.41 -7.10 11.16
N PHE A 152 -3.55 -6.00 10.44
CA PHE A 152 -2.70 -5.71 9.27
C PHE A 152 -1.24 -5.50 9.62
N ASP A 153 -0.93 -5.02 10.81
CA ASP A 153 0.45 -4.89 11.32
C ASP A 153 1.10 -6.27 11.53
N LEU A 154 0.33 -7.28 11.91
CA LEU A 154 0.78 -8.67 12.03
C LEU A 154 0.85 -9.38 10.68
N ALA A 155 -0.07 -9.06 9.78
CA ALA A 155 -0.15 -9.66 8.44
C ALA A 155 0.85 -9.07 7.45
N CYS A 156 1.58 -8.01 7.79
CA CYS A 156 2.45 -7.26 6.88
C CYS A 156 1.68 -6.79 5.63
N TYR A 157 0.47 -6.27 5.83
CA TYR A 157 -0.38 -5.83 4.72
C TYR A 157 0.21 -4.66 3.97
N ALA A 158 0.23 -4.76 2.64
CA ALA A 158 0.50 -3.66 1.72
C ALA A 158 -0.13 -3.95 0.36
N ASP A 159 -0.47 -2.91 -0.40
CA ASP A 159 -1.02 -3.03 -1.75
C ASP A 159 0.08 -3.23 -2.81
N LEU A 160 1.35 -3.00 -2.45
CA LEU A 160 2.51 -3.14 -3.34
C LEU A 160 3.46 -4.21 -2.80
N ALA A 161 3.86 -5.14 -3.69
CA ALA A 161 4.58 -6.35 -3.31
C ALA A 161 6.08 -6.16 -3.12
N ASP A 162 6.75 -5.51 -4.05
CA ASP A 162 8.20 -5.58 -4.14
C ASP A 162 8.88 -4.38 -3.51
N VAL A 163 9.99 -4.67 -2.82
CA VAL A 163 10.90 -3.69 -2.23
C VAL A 163 11.66 -2.91 -3.33
N GLN A 164 11.85 -3.48 -4.52
CA GLN A 164 12.67 -2.88 -5.58
C GLN A 164 11.88 -2.38 -6.81
N GLY A 165 10.62 -2.74 -6.98
CA GLY A 165 9.91 -2.54 -8.23
C GLY A 165 8.55 -1.84 -8.16
N ASN A 166 8.02 -1.49 -6.99
CA ASN A 166 6.67 -0.92 -6.85
C ASN A 166 5.58 -1.72 -7.61
N ILE A 167 5.64 -3.04 -7.51
CA ILE A 167 4.67 -3.92 -8.18
C ILE A 167 3.37 -3.91 -7.41
N LEU A 168 2.30 -3.46 -8.03
CA LEU A 168 0.97 -3.56 -7.45
C LEU A 168 0.53 -5.02 -7.34
N ILE A 169 0.10 -5.42 -6.15
CA ILE A 169 -0.56 -6.71 -5.96
C ILE A 169 -2.05 -6.50 -6.20
N ARG A 170 -2.54 -7.02 -7.34
CA ARG A 170 -3.97 -7.01 -7.63
C ARG A 170 -4.75 -7.73 -6.53
N ASP A 171 -5.97 -7.27 -6.30
CA ASP A 171 -6.94 -7.93 -5.41
C ASP A 171 -6.56 -7.99 -3.92
N THR A 172 -5.45 -7.34 -3.48
CA THR A 172 -5.05 -7.32 -2.06
C THR A 172 -6.13 -6.70 -1.17
N TRP A 173 -6.85 -5.70 -1.70
CA TRP A 173 -7.96 -5.05 -1.01
C TRP A 173 -9.07 -6.02 -0.60
N ARG A 174 -9.26 -7.14 -1.32
CA ARG A 174 -10.25 -8.16 -0.94
C ARG A 174 -9.91 -8.80 0.40
N TYR A 175 -8.63 -9.05 0.66
CA TYR A 175 -8.18 -9.54 1.95
C TYR A 175 -8.42 -8.51 3.07
N ARG A 176 -8.14 -7.24 2.83
CA ARG A 176 -8.44 -6.16 3.77
C ARG A 176 -9.94 -6.12 4.10
N ASP A 177 -10.77 -6.11 3.07
CA ASP A 177 -12.22 -6.03 3.22
C ASP A 177 -12.77 -7.28 3.96
N TYR A 178 -12.20 -8.46 3.69
CA TYR A 178 -12.53 -9.69 4.43
C TYR A 178 -12.22 -9.54 5.93
N VAL A 179 -11.04 -9.05 6.31
CA VAL A 179 -10.66 -8.88 7.72
C VAL A 179 -11.58 -7.89 8.42
N ILE A 180 -11.87 -6.74 7.78
CA ILE A 180 -12.80 -5.74 8.30
C ILE A 180 -14.21 -6.35 8.50
N ALA A 181 -14.71 -7.08 7.51
CA ALA A 181 -16.02 -7.73 7.57
C ALA A 181 -16.07 -8.82 8.66
N ALA A 182 -15.01 -9.63 8.79
CA ALA A 182 -14.92 -10.68 9.82
C ALA A 182 -14.98 -10.10 11.24
N LEU A 183 -14.26 -9.01 11.50
CA LEU A 183 -14.29 -8.33 12.80
C LEU A 183 -15.63 -7.62 13.06
N ASN A 184 -16.24 -7.03 12.04
CA ASN A 184 -17.59 -6.44 12.17
C ASN A 184 -18.67 -7.48 12.44
N ALA A 185 -18.53 -8.67 11.84
CA ALA A 185 -19.42 -9.81 12.08
C ALA A 185 -19.11 -10.55 13.39
N ASP A 186 -18.07 -10.12 14.12
CA ASP A 186 -17.58 -10.82 15.31
C ASP A 186 -17.29 -12.31 15.05
N LYS A 187 -16.64 -12.60 13.89
CA LYS A 187 -16.27 -13.97 13.53
C LYS A 187 -15.38 -14.56 14.63
N PRO A 188 -15.70 -15.75 15.18
CA PRO A 188 -14.86 -16.38 16.21
C PRO A 188 -13.39 -16.46 15.77
N LEU A 189 -12.47 -16.06 16.66
CA LEU A 189 -11.03 -15.99 16.34
C LEU A 189 -10.42 -17.34 15.93
N ASP A 190 -10.89 -18.44 16.51
CA ASP A 190 -10.46 -19.79 16.13
C ASP A 190 -10.82 -20.09 14.66
N LEU A 191 -12.06 -19.81 14.26
CA LEU A 191 -12.48 -19.95 12.86
C LEU A 191 -11.73 -18.95 11.95
N PHE A 192 -11.56 -17.71 12.39
CA PHE A 192 -10.80 -16.70 11.66
C PHE A 192 -9.35 -17.16 11.41
N ILE A 193 -8.68 -17.76 12.42
CA ILE A 193 -7.35 -18.35 12.28
C ILE A 193 -7.35 -19.52 11.29
N GLN A 194 -8.34 -20.41 11.41
CA GLN A 194 -8.44 -21.56 10.51
C GLN A 194 -8.63 -21.12 9.06
N GLU A 195 -9.45 -20.10 8.82
CA GLU A 195 -9.64 -19.52 7.48
C GLU A 195 -8.35 -18.87 6.94
N GLN A 196 -7.56 -18.17 7.79
CA GLN A 196 -6.27 -17.56 7.39
C GLN A 196 -5.24 -18.60 6.94
N ILE A 197 -5.22 -19.77 7.57
CA ILE A 197 -4.21 -20.81 7.33
C ILE A 197 -4.68 -21.82 6.27
N ALA A 198 -5.94 -22.20 6.27
CA ALA A 198 -6.46 -23.34 5.50
C ALA A 198 -7.89 -23.11 4.97
N GLY A 199 -8.30 -21.86 4.75
CA GLY A 199 -9.66 -21.53 4.35
C GLY A 199 -10.10 -22.24 3.07
N ASP A 200 -9.19 -22.38 2.09
CA ASP A 200 -9.42 -23.13 0.85
C ASP A 200 -9.62 -24.63 1.05
N LEU A 201 -9.30 -25.17 2.24
CA LEU A 201 -9.44 -26.59 2.61
C LEU A 201 -10.62 -26.85 3.55
N LEU A 202 -11.28 -25.79 4.05
CA LEU A 202 -12.41 -25.93 4.97
C LEU A 202 -13.70 -26.29 4.23
N PRO A 203 -14.64 -26.98 4.89
CA PRO A 203 -15.98 -27.16 4.36
C PRO A 203 -16.72 -25.83 4.27
N PHE A 204 -17.68 -25.73 3.35
CA PHE A 204 -18.50 -24.53 3.17
C PHE A 204 -19.96 -24.87 2.89
N GLY A 205 -20.86 -24.02 3.38
CA GLY A 205 -22.31 -24.15 3.18
C GLY A 205 -22.85 -23.25 2.06
N SER A 206 -22.07 -22.27 1.58
CA SER A 206 -22.49 -21.35 0.53
C SER A 206 -21.29 -20.88 -0.31
N ILE A 207 -21.58 -20.43 -1.55
CA ILE A 207 -20.56 -19.83 -2.43
C ILE A 207 -19.95 -18.59 -1.77
N ALA A 208 -20.75 -17.76 -1.09
CA ALA A 208 -20.25 -16.59 -0.39
C ALA A 208 -19.21 -16.98 0.69
N GLN A 209 -19.53 -17.97 1.53
CA GLN A 209 -18.60 -18.49 2.52
C GLN A 209 -17.34 -19.05 1.87
N ARG A 210 -17.46 -19.80 0.77
CA ARG A 210 -16.30 -20.32 0.05
C ARG A 210 -15.38 -19.23 -0.49
N ARG A 211 -15.98 -18.13 -0.99
CA ARG A 211 -15.22 -16.94 -1.43
C ARG A 211 -14.45 -16.32 -0.27
N GLU A 212 -15.10 -16.08 0.87
CA GLU A 212 -14.46 -15.56 2.08
C GLU A 212 -13.30 -16.44 2.53
N GLN A 213 -13.50 -17.76 2.58
CA GLN A 213 -12.49 -18.73 2.99
C GLN A 213 -11.26 -18.73 2.08
N ILE A 214 -11.45 -18.61 0.75
CA ILE A 214 -10.34 -18.48 -0.20
C ILE A 214 -9.60 -17.16 0.01
N ILE A 215 -10.33 -16.04 0.12
CA ILE A 215 -9.75 -14.70 0.33
C ILE A 215 -8.94 -14.65 1.64
N ALA A 216 -9.41 -15.31 2.69
CA ALA A 216 -8.73 -15.36 3.98
C ALA A 216 -7.30 -15.91 3.87
N THR A 217 -7.05 -16.89 2.99
CA THR A 217 -5.72 -17.45 2.78
C THR A 217 -4.72 -16.46 2.19
N GLY A 218 -5.17 -15.28 1.79
CA GLY A 218 -4.34 -14.12 1.47
C GLY A 218 -3.35 -13.76 2.59
N TYR A 219 -3.65 -14.10 3.84
CA TYR A 219 -2.72 -14.00 4.97
C TYR A 219 -1.37 -14.66 4.69
N LEU A 220 -1.36 -15.84 4.07
CA LEU A 220 -0.13 -16.56 3.73
C LEU A 220 0.51 -16.03 2.43
N ALA A 221 -0.26 -15.39 1.56
CA ALA A 221 0.21 -14.89 0.27
C ALA A 221 0.82 -13.48 0.34
N ILE A 222 0.36 -12.64 1.27
CA ILE A 222 0.89 -11.29 1.50
C ILE A 222 2.21 -11.36 2.26
N GLY A 223 3.23 -10.61 1.83
CA GLY A 223 4.52 -10.52 2.54
C GLY A 223 5.53 -9.67 1.80
N PRO A 224 6.70 -9.41 2.39
CA PRO A 224 7.76 -8.59 1.81
C PRO A 224 8.60 -9.39 0.80
N TRP A 225 7.95 -9.97 -0.21
CA TRP A 225 8.60 -10.83 -1.20
C TRP A 225 9.47 -10.03 -2.17
N THR A 226 10.71 -10.46 -2.40
CA THR A 226 11.55 -9.98 -3.50
C THR A 226 11.20 -10.77 -4.76
N LEU A 227 10.12 -10.37 -5.44
CA LEU A 227 9.59 -11.10 -6.61
C LEU A 227 10.55 -11.07 -7.80
N GLN A 228 11.40 -10.06 -7.91
CA GLN A 228 12.51 -10.00 -8.85
C GLN A 228 13.73 -10.77 -8.29
N ASN A 229 13.68 -12.10 -8.37
CA ASN A 229 14.77 -12.96 -7.89
C ASN A 229 15.14 -14.01 -8.94
N TYR A 230 16.42 -14.06 -9.31
CA TYR A 230 16.96 -15.05 -10.23
C TYR A 230 16.98 -16.47 -9.63
N ILE A 231 17.13 -16.59 -8.30
CA ILE A 231 17.22 -17.87 -7.59
C ILE A 231 15.86 -18.19 -6.96
N LYS A 232 14.98 -18.83 -7.74
CA LYS A 232 13.61 -19.13 -7.30
C LYS A 232 13.52 -19.95 -6.02
N LYS A 233 14.43 -20.90 -5.83
CA LYS A 233 14.50 -21.72 -4.60
C LYS A 233 14.83 -20.87 -3.35
N GLN A 234 15.62 -19.80 -3.51
CA GLN A 234 15.88 -18.86 -2.42
C GLN A 234 14.60 -18.10 -2.08
N LEU A 235 13.90 -17.59 -3.09
CA LEU A 235 12.63 -16.91 -2.87
C LEU A 235 11.62 -17.81 -2.15
N ASP A 236 11.48 -19.08 -2.58
CA ASP A 236 10.59 -20.04 -1.93
C ASP A 236 10.98 -20.27 -0.46
N ALA A 237 12.29 -20.42 -0.16
CA ALA A 237 12.78 -20.60 1.20
C ALA A 237 12.53 -19.36 2.07
N ASP A 238 12.66 -18.15 1.52
CA ASP A 238 12.43 -16.90 2.25
C ASP A 238 10.93 -16.65 2.48
N VAL A 239 10.07 -17.01 1.51
CA VAL A 239 8.61 -17.01 1.68
C VAL A 239 8.18 -17.92 2.82
N VAL A 240 8.68 -19.16 2.82
CA VAL A 240 8.37 -20.16 3.87
C VAL A 240 8.87 -19.70 5.24
N ASP A 241 10.07 -19.14 5.32
CA ASP A 241 10.64 -18.64 6.58
C ASP A 241 9.77 -17.51 7.16
N HIS A 242 9.37 -16.55 6.32
CA HIS A 242 8.50 -15.46 6.76
C HIS A 242 7.10 -15.93 7.17
N GLN A 243 6.54 -16.96 6.51
CA GLN A 243 5.25 -17.54 6.88
C GLN A 243 5.35 -18.19 8.27
N ILE A 244 6.43 -18.92 8.55
CA ILE A 244 6.70 -19.54 9.85
C ILE A 244 6.90 -18.47 10.93
N ASP A 245 7.73 -17.46 10.69
CA ASP A 245 7.96 -16.37 11.66
C ASP A 245 6.66 -15.64 11.99
N ARG A 246 5.85 -15.34 10.97
CA ARG A 246 4.57 -14.67 11.16
C ARG A 246 3.59 -15.49 11.98
N ILE A 247 3.44 -16.77 11.71
CA ILE A 247 2.60 -17.68 12.51
C ILE A 247 3.13 -17.80 13.93
N GLY A 248 4.44 -17.96 14.08
CA GLY A 248 5.09 -18.04 15.38
C GLY A 248 4.83 -16.80 16.24
N ARG A 249 5.07 -15.63 15.73
CA ARG A 249 4.86 -14.37 16.46
C ARG A 249 3.37 -14.07 16.66
N THR A 250 2.56 -14.21 15.61
CA THR A 250 1.15 -13.81 15.66
C THR A 250 0.33 -14.65 16.64
N PHE A 251 0.50 -15.98 16.60
CA PHE A 251 -0.37 -16.92 17.35
C PHE A 251 0.30 -17.55 18.56
N LEU A 252 1.61 -17.73 18.51
CA LEU A 252 2.33 -18.45 19.55
C LEU A 252 3.24 -17.56 20.41
N GLY A 253 3.49 -16.32 20.00
CA GLY A 253 4.46 -15.46 20.67
C GLY A 253 5.87 -16.07 20.66
N GLN A 254 6.29 -16.70 19.55
CA GLN A 254 7.56 -17.41 19.42
C GLN A 254 8.32 -16.96 18.18
N THR A 255 9.64 -16.78 18.30
CA THR A 255 10.56 -16.43 17.19
C THR A 255 11.12 -17.70 16.54
N ILE A 256 10.27 -18.45 15.84
CA ILE A 256 10.59 -19.79 15.31
C ILE A 256 11.68 -19.75 14.24
N SER A 257 11.78 -18.68 13.46
CA SER A 257 12.78 -18.53 12.38
C SER A 257 14.23 -18.63 12.86
N CYS A 258 14.51 -18.34 14.13
CA CYS A 258 15.85 -18.58 14.69
C CYS A 258 16.30 -20.05 14.57
N ALA A 259 15.34 -20.99 14.53
CA ALA A 259 15.61 -22.42 14.40
C ALA A 259 15.88 -22.88 12.94
N ARG A 260 15.85 -21.99 11.94
CA ARG A 260 16.17 -22.28 10.53
C ARG A 260 17.60 -22.80 10.33
N CYS A 261 18.57 -22.23 11.05
CA CYS A 261 19.99 -22.50 10.83
C CYS A 261 20.61 -23.49 11.84
N HIS A 262 20.12 -23.48 13.07
CA HIS A 262 20.55 -24.30 14.21
C HIS A 262 19.40 -24.35 15.20
N ASP A 263 19.45 -25.25 16.18
CA ASP A 263 18.46 -25.27 17.26
C ASP A 263 18.33 -23.88 17.88
N HIS A 264 17.11 -23.46 18.21
CA HIS A 264 16.88 -22.16 18.78
C HIS A 264 17.79 -21.92 20.01
N LYS A 265 18.48 -20.76 20.03
CA LYS A 265 19.52 -20.50 21.03
C LYS A 265 19.02 -20.51 22.46
N PHE A 266 17.78 -20.11 22.68
CA PHE A 266 17.21 -19.89 24.01
C PHE A 266 15.95 -20.72 24.27
N ASP A 267 15.09 -20.87 23.28
CA ASP A 267 13.83 -21.60 23.40
C ASP A 267 13.99 -23.05 23.00
N PRO A 268 13.22 -23.99 23.57
CA PRO A 268 13.34 -25.41 23.26
C PRO A 268 12.68 -25.78 21.93
N ILE A 269 13.11 -25.12 20.87
CA ILE A 269 12.63 -25.29 19.48
C ILE A 269 13.81 -25.84 18.64
N PRO A 270 13.86 -27.15 18.35
CA PRO A 270 14.92 -27.71 17.51
C PRO A 270 14.73 -27.36 16.04
N THR A 271 15.82 -27.27 15.30
CA THR A 271 15.84 -27.08 13.84
C THR A 271 14.92 -28.05 13.10
N ARG A 272 14.83 -29.28 13.59
CA ARG A 272 13.95 -30.31 13.03
C ARG A 272 12.47 -29.90 13.05
N ASP A 273 12.00 -29.24 14.11
CA ASP A 273 10.62 -28.80 14.24
C ASP A 273 10.34 -27.61 13.31
N TYR A 274 11.34 -26.72 13.10
CA TYR A 274 11.27 -25.69 12.07
C TYR A 274 11.03 -26.30 10.68
N TYR A 275 11.84 -27.32 10.29
CA TYR A 275 11.69 -27.95 8.97
C TYR A 275 10.45 -28.85 8.87
N ALA A 276 9.92 -29.33 9.98
CA ALA A 276 8.62 -29.98 10.01
C ALA A 276 7.49 -29.01 9.62
N LEU A 277 7.51 -27.79 10.15
CA LEU A 277 6.61 -26.71 9.72
C LEU A 277 6.90 -26.27 8.29
N ALA A 278 8.17 -26.12 7.91
CA ALA A 278 8.57 -25.72 6.57
C ALA A 278 8.03 -26.68 5.50
N GLY A 279 7.97 -27.98 5.78
CA GLY A 279 7.39 -28.97 4.88
C GLY A 279 5.92 -28.70 4.55
N ILE A 280 5.15 -28.15 5.48
CA ILE A 280 3.75 -27.74 5.27
C ILE A 280 3.68 -26.60 4.23
N PHE A 281 4.55 -25.59 4.36
CA PHE A 281 4.55 -24.41 3.49
C PHE A 281 5.27 -24.67 2.16
N HIS A 282 6.29 -25.52 2.10
CA HIS A 282 6.84 -26.02 0.84
C HIS A 282 5.82 -26.85 0.04
N SER A 283 4.82 -27.41 0.72
CA SER A 283 3.69 -28.11 0.11
C SER A 283 2.53 -27.16 -0.27
N THR A 284 2.75 -25.85 -0.18
CA THR A 284 1.77 -24.79 -0.45
C THR A 284 2.31 -23.87 -1.54
N ARG A 285 1.53 -23.63 -2.59
CA ARG A 285 1.88 -22.70 -3.67
C ARG A 285 1.51 -21.29 -3.25
N THR A 286 2.51 -20.48 -2.98
CA THR A 286 2.36 -19.04 -2.67
C THR A 286 2.80 -18.17 -3.83
N THR A 287 3.84 -18.58 -4.56
CA THR A 287 4.38 -17.88 -5.72
C THR A 287 4.39 -18.79 -6.94
N SER A 288 4.39 -18.21 -8.14
CA SER A 288 4.57 -18.89 -9.39
C SER A 288 5.46 -18.05 -10.32
N TYR A 289 6.11 -18.73 -11.28
CA TYR A 289 6.79 -18.04 -12.37
C TYR A 289 6.62 -18.86 -13.64
N ASP A 290 6.26 -18.17 -14.72
CA ASP A 290 6.06 -18.77 -16.04
C ASP A 290 7.15 -18.23 -16.97
N GLY A 291 8.18 -19.03 -17.23
CA GLY A 291 9.18 -18.75 -18.24
C GLY A 291 10.56 -18.31 -17.69
N PRO A 292 11.50 -17.96 -18.58
CA PRO A 292 12.91 -17.71 -18.25
C PRO A 292 13.17 -16.36 -17.57
N GLY A 293 12.15 -15.64 -17.14
CA GLY A 293 12.27 -14.30 -16.54
C GLY A 293 12.71 -14.31 -15.09
N VAL A 294 13.16 -13.15 -14.61
CA VAL A 294 13.53 -12.91 -13.20
C VAL A 294 12.32 -12.73 -12.29
N TRP A 295 11.19 -12.40 -12.85
CA TRP A 295 9.97 -12.06 -12.13
C TRP A 295 9.18 -13.29 -11.70
N SER A 296 8.74 -13.30 -10.46
CA SER A 296 7.75 -14.23 -9.92
C SER A 296 6.44 -13.48 -9.70
N GLN A 297 5.34 -14.21 -9.70
CA GLN A 297 4.01 -13.67 -9.40
C GLN A 297 3.52 -14.28 -8.09
N ILE A 298 2.70 -13.54 -7.36
CA ILE A 298 1.97 -14.09 -6.22
C ILE A 298 0.77 -14.87 -6.76
N THR A 299 0.47 -15.99 -6.14
CA THR A 299 -0.63 -16.86 -6.58
C THR A 299 -1.98 -16.15 -6.44
N HIS A 300 -2.75 -16.14 -7.53
CA HIS A 300 -4.15 -15.74 -7.55
C HIS A 300 -5.02 -16.96 -7.80
N VAL A 301 -6.11 -17.05 -7.06
CA VAL A 301 -7.09 -18.13 -7.17
C VAL A 301 -8.41 -17.56 -7.68
N THR A 302 -8.98 -18.20 -8.68
CA THR A 302 -10.30 -17.83 -9.19
C THR A 302 -11.34 -18.07 -8.12
N LEU A 303 -12.12 -17.04 -7.83
CA LEU A 303 -13.23 -17.14 -6.87
C LEU A 303 -14.43 -17.83 -7.54
N PRO A 304 -15.11 -18.73 -6.81
CA PRO A 304 -16.37 -19.31 -7.31
C PRO A 304 -17.36 -18.18 -7.58
N GLN A 305 -17.99 -18.25 -8.75
CA GLN A 305 -19.00 -17.28 -9.17
C GLN A 305 -20.38 -17.75 -8.73
N PRO A 306 -21.27 -16.85 -8.29
CA PRO A 306 -22.69 -17.16 -8.24
C PRO A 306 -23.16 -17.60 -9.64
N GLU A 307 -24.12 -18.52 -9.71
CA GLU A 307 -24.73 -18.86 -10.98
C GLU A 307 -25.40 -17.61 -11.58
N VAL A 308 -24.76 -17.04 -12.59
CA VAL A 308 -25.33 -15.95 -13.38
C VAL A 308 -26.22 -16.58 -14.46
N SER A 309 -27.45 -16.11 -14.60
CA SER A 309 -28.36 -16.66 -15.59
C SER A 309 -27.80 -16.50 -17.02
N ALA A 310 -28.06 -17.45 -17.89
CA ALA A 310 -27.64 -17.39 -19.29
C ALA A 310 -28.19 -16.13 -20.00
N GLU A 311 -29.36 -15.66 -19.58
CA GLU A 311 -29.97 -14.43 -20.08
C GLU A 311 -29.15 -13.18 -19.67
N GLU A 312 -28.71 -13.11 -18.42
CA GLU A 312 -27.90 -12.00 -17.90
C GLU A 312 -26.51 -11.97 -18.56
N LEU A 313 -25.88 -13.14 -18.77
CA LEU A 313 -24.62 -13.25 -19.50
C LEU A 313 -24.78 -12.77 -20.94
N SER A 314 -25.88 -13.19 -21.62
CA SER A 314 -26.18 -12.76 -22.99
C SER A 314 -26.40 -11.25 -23.08
N LEU A 315 -27.13 -10.68 -22.11
CA LEU A 315 -27.37 -9.24 -22.07
C LEU A 315 -26.07 -8.43 -21.87
N ARG A 316 -25.19 -8.91 -21.00
CA ARG A 316 -23.86 -8.30 -20.76
C ARG A 316 -23.01 -8.37 -22.03
N GLN A 317 -22.99 -9.52 -22.70
CA GLN A 317 -22.24 -9.70 -23.93
C GLN A 317 -22.73 -8.75 -25.04
N GLN A 318 -24.04 -8.66 -25.25
CA GLN A 318 -24.65 -7.72 -26.21
C GLN A 318 -24.31 -6.26 -25.87
N ARG A 319 -24.33 -5.91 -24.60
CA ARG A 319 -23.95 -4.55 -24.17
C ARG A 319 -22.48 -4.24 -24.45
N LEU A 320 -21.57 -5.19 -24.16
CA LEU A 320 -20.14 -5.07 -24.47
C LEU A 320 -19.88 -4.91 -25.97
N GLU A 321 -20.55 -5.71 -26.80
CA GLU A 321 -20.46 -5.60 -28.27
C GLU A 321 -20.92 -4.25 -28.77
N GLY A 322 -22.05 -3.74 -28.25
CA GLY A 322 -22.58 -2.40 -28.59
C GLY A 322 -21.63 -1.27 -28.18
N LEU A 323 -21.06 -1.35 -26.99
CA LEU A 323 -20.10 -0.36 -26.49
C LEU A 323 -18.78 -0.39 -27.27
N ASN A 324 -18.27 -1.57 -27.61
CA ASN A 324 -17.08 -1.69 -28.44
C ASN A 324 -17.28 -1.14 -29.84
N LEU A 325 -18.46 -1.34 -30.44
CA LEU A 325 -18.83 -0.72 -31.70
C LEU A 325 -18.87 0.83 -31.56
N ARG A 326 -19.50 1.34 -30.48
CA ARG A 326 -19.54 2.80 -30.23
C ARG A 326 -18.14 3.37 -30.01
N ARG A 327 -17.27 2.67 -29.27
CA ARG A 327 -15.86 3.06 -29.11
C ARG A 327 -15.14 3.19 -30.44
N GLN A 328 -15.33 2.21 -31.34
CA GLN A 328 -14.74 2.26 -32.70
C GLN A 328 -15.27 3.44 -33.50
N GLN A 329 -16.58 3.72 -33.44
CA GLN A 329 -17.19 4.88 -34.11
C GLN A 329 -16.62 6.21 -33.56
N LEU A 330 -16.57 6.37 -32.23
CA LEU A 330 -16.00 7.54 -31.58
C LEU A 330 -14.53 7.72 -31.92
N GLN A 331 -13.76 6.66 -32.03
CA GLN A 331 -12.36 6.74 -32.47
C GLN A 331 -12.26 7.21 -33.93
N ALA A 332 -13.12 6.74 -34.80
CA ALA A 332 -13.16 7.18 -36.21
C ALA A 332 -13.63 8.66 -36.33
N GLU A 333 -14.63 9.06 -35.56
CA GLU A 333 -15.10 10.43 -35.46
C GLU A 333 -14.00 11.35 -34.91
N LEU A 334 -13.30 10.96 -33.86
CA LEU A 334 -12.19 11.71 -33.29
C LEU A 334 -11.06 11.86 -34.31
N ASN A 335 -10.67 10.78 -34.97
CA ASN A 335 -9.66 10.82 -36.03
C ASN A 335 -10.03 11.81 -37.12
N SER A 336 -11.31 11.85 -37.54
CA SER A 336 -11.79 12.76 -38.56
C SER A 336 -11.76 14.23 -38.11
N CYS A 337 -11.99 14.50 -36.81
CA CYS A 337 -11.94 15.85 -36.27
C CYS A 337 -10.52 16.42 -36.15
N ILE A 338 -9.52 15.58 -35.92
CA ILE A 338 -8.16 15.99 -35.61
C ILE A 338 -7.17 15.86 -36.75
N ILE A 339 -7.56 15.21 -37.84
CA ILE A 339 -6.78 15.26 -39.09
C ILE A 339 -6.70 16.73 -39.54
N GLY A 340 -5.49 17.32 -39.39
CA GLY A 340 -5.22 18.70 -39.77
C GLY A 340 -5.05 19.70 -38.63
N ILE A 341 -5.39 19.34 -37.38
CA ILE A 341 -5.13 20.23 -36.26
C ILE A 341 -3.69 20.06 -35.77
N PRO A 342 -2.85 21.10 -35.79
CA PRO A 342 -1.49 20.99 -35.24
C PRO A 342 -1.52 20.65 -33.75
N GLY A 343 -0.74 19.61 -33.35
CA GLY A 343 -0.64 19.18 -31.97
C GLY A 343 -1.79 18.31 -31.47
N ALA A 344 -2.82 18.05 -32.25
CA ALA A 344 -3.84 17.07 -31.93
C ALA A 344 -3.29 15.67 -32.23
N SER A 345 -2.69 15.05 -31.24
CA SER A 345 -2.17 13.69 -31.36
C SER A 345 -2.29 12.95 -30.03
N SER A 346 -2.25 11.64 -30.09
CA SER A 346 -2.03 10.87 -28.88
C SER A 346 -0.65 11.17 -28.30
N ALA A 347 -0.44 10.83 -27.05
CA ALA A 347 0.89 10.85 -26.42
C ALA A 347 1.97 10.10 -27.22
N ASN A 348 1.59 9.37 -28.25
CA ASN A 348 2.43 8.45 -29.02
C ASN A 348 2.53 8.79 -30.52
N VAL A 349 2.01 9.93 -31.00
CA VAL A 349 2.14 10.35 -32.41
C VAL A 349 2.91 11.67 -32.50
N LEU A 350 4.07 11.65 -33.13
CA LEU A 350 4.82 12.86 -33.43
C LEU A 350 4.33 13.45 -34.76
N THR A 351 4.05 14.74 -34.76
CA THR A 351 3.78 15.53 -35.96
C THR A 351 4.81 16.64 -36.04
N LEU A 352 5.54 16.68 -37.12
CA LEU A 352 6.45 17.79 -37.45
C LEU A 352 5.81 18.70 -38.51
N GLN A 353 5.92 19.98 -38.32
CA GLN A 353 5.41 20.98 -39.29
C GLN A 353 6.44 22.10 -39.50
N ALA A 354 6.54 22.55 -40.73
CA ALA A 354 7.29 23.73 -41.10
C ALA A 354 6.54 24.57 -42.17
N GLY A 355 6.70 25.84 -42.10
CA GLY A 355 6.19 26.75 -43.13
C GLY A 355 7.17 26.85 -44.30
N ILE A 356 6.65 26.93 -45.52
CA ILE A 356 7.40 27.17 -46.74
C ILE A 356 6.86 28.47 -47.37
N ALA A 357 7.69 29.48 -47.41
CA ALA A 357 7.35 30.71 -48.12
C ALA A 357 7.35 30.49 -49.62
N ALA A 358 6.39 31.09 -50.34
CA ALA A 358 6.22 31.07 -51.78
C ALA A 358 5.73 29.76 -52.40
N ASN A 359 4.42 29.62 -52.50
CA ASN A 359 3.75 28.60 -53.30
C ASN A 359 3.23 29.27 -54.62
N GLU A 360 4.10 29.34 -55.62
CA GLU A 360 3.77 29.98 -56.91
C GLU A 360 2.95 29.02 -57.77
N LYS A 361 1.89 29.50 -58.35
CA LYS A 361 1.04 28.71 -59.26
C LYS A 361 1.82 28.20 -60.47
N GLY A 362 1.74 26.92 -60.72
CA GLY A 362 2.39 26.24 -61.83
C GLY A 362 3.88 25.98 -61.62
N ARG A 363 4.47 26.34 -60.47
CA ARG A 363 5.84 26.03 -60.13
C ARG A 363 5.91 24.61 -59.53
N HIS A 364 6.91 23.84 -59.99
CA HIS A 364 7.15 22.50 -59.48
C HIS A 364 8.08 22.49 -58.25
N TYR A 365 7.70 21.78 -57.22
CA TYR A 365 8.44 21.63 -55.99
C TYR A 365 8.80 20.16 -55.78
N ALA A 366 10.03 19.85 -55.36
CA ALA A 366 10.46 18.54 -55.00
C ALA A 366 10.73 18.46 -53.49
N VAL A 367 10.16 17.46 -52.83
CA VAL A 367 10.40 17.14 -51.42
C VAL A 367 11.29 15.92 -51.40
N ASN A 368 12.48 16.04 -50.80
CA ASN A 368 13.39 14.94 -50.60
C ASN A 368 13.57 14.72 -49.11
N PHE A 369 13.76 13.50 -48.74
CA PHE A 369 13.95 13.07 -47.35
C PHE A 369 14.68 11.73 -47.31
N HIS A 370 15.24 11.39 -46.13
CA HIS A 370 15.73 10.07 -45.86
C HIS A 370 14.82 9.39 -44.84
N ALA A 371 14.47 8.11 -45.01
CA ALA A 371 13.60 7.37 -44.13
C ALA A 371 14.10 5.94 -43.89
N ALA A 372 13.87 5.44 -42.69
CA ALA A 372 14.14 4.05 -42.33
C ALA A 372 12.95 3.46 -41.54
N PRO A 373 12.76 2.13 -41.56
CA PRO A 373 11.83 1.46 -40.66
C PRO A 373 12.30 1.59 -39.22
N SER A 374 11.35 1.62 -38.26
CA SER A 374 11.67 1.68 -36.84
C SER A 374 12.44 0.46 -36.38
N SER A 375 13.55 0.65 -35.65
CA SER A 375 14.40 -0.43 -35.12
C SER A 375 13.91 -1.04 -33.78
N TRP A 376 12.82 -0.50 -33.21
CA TRP A 376 12.40 -0.79 -31.82
C TRP A 376 11.17 -1.69 -31.69
N ALA A 377 10.70 -2.30 -32.76
CA ALA A 377 9.58 -3.24 -32.68
C ALA A 377 9.97 -4.53 -31.91
N ASP A 378 9.13 -4.95 -30.97
CA ASP A 378 9.23 -6.25 -30.30
C ASP A 378 9.35 -7.38 -31.33
N ALA A 379 10.07 -8.45 -30.97
CA ALA A 379 10.26 -9.62 -31.83
C ALA A 379 8.96 -10.24 -32.37
N SER A 380 7.86 -10.12 -31.60
CA SER A 380 6.51 -10.59 -32.00
C SER A 380 5.83 -9.71 -33.05
N GLN A 381 6.25 -8.44 -33.17
CA GLN A 381 5.70 -7.45 -34.12
C GLN A 381 6.54 -7.32 -35.40
N ARG A 382 7.69 -7.98 -35.46
CA ARG A 382 8.64 -7.91 -36.57
C ARG A 382 8.15 -8.49 -37.89
N THR A 383 7.05 -9.22 -37.86
CA THR A 383 6.47 -9.86 -39.07
C THR A 383 5.46 -8.99 -39.81
N THR A 384 5.09 -7.85 -39.26
CA THR A 384 4.16 -6.92 -39.90
C THR A 384 4.93 -5.71 -40.43
N ALA A 385 4.58 -5.20 -41.61
CA ALA A 385 5.15 -3.99 -42.20
C ALA A 385 5.07 -2.85 -41.18
N ALA A 386 6.18 -2.11 -40.99
CA ALA A 386 6.15 -0.90 -40.21
C ALA A 386 5.13 0.08 -40.79
N ASP A 387 4.45 0.86 -39.95
CA ASP A 387 3.62 1.95 -40.43
C ASP A 387 4.52 2.97 -41.14
N GLY A 388 4.16 3.32 -42.37
CA GLY A 388 4.92 4.25 -43.18
C GLY A 388 4.82 5.68 -42.63
N LEU A 389 5.50 6.59 -43.33
CA LEU A 389 5.40 8.02 -43.08
C LEU A 389 4.36 8.63 -44.02
N GLN A 390 3.55 9.57 -43.49
CA GLN A 390 2.67 10.43 -44.27
C GLN A 390 3.29 11.83 -44.30
N ILE A 391 3.54 12.32 -45.49
CA ILE A 391 4.07 13.67 -45.72
C ILE A 391 3.01 14.45 -46.51
N ASP A 392 2.45 15.48 -45.88
CA ASP A 392 1.39 16.32 -46.44
C ASP A 392 1.91 17.71 -46.70
N ILE A 393 1.51 18.28 -47.82
CA ILE A 393 1.66 19.70 -48.16
C ILE A 393 0.29 20.33 -47.97
N LEU A 394 0.21 21.29 -47.07
CA LEU A 394 -1.04 21.94 -46.66
C LEU A 394 -1.05 23.39 -47.12
N ARG A 395 -2.21 23.85 -47.60
CA ARG A 395 -2.48 25.27 -47.88
C ARG A 395 -2.54 26.08 -46.58
N PRO A 396 -2.51 27.42 -46.64
CA PRO A 396 -2.65 28.29 -45.47
C PRO A 396 -3.93 28.02 -44.67
N ASP A 397 -5.00 27.61 -45.32
CA ASP A 397 -6.29 27.25 -44.74
C ASP A 397 -6.32 25.83 -44.09
N GLY A 398 -5.23 25.11 -44.18
CA GLY A 398 -5.10 23.72 -43.62
C GLY A 398 -5.54 22.64 -44.61
N ASN A 399 -6.10 22.95 -45.76
CA ASN A 399 -6.51 21.98 -46.76
C ASN A 399 -5.31 21.29 -47.41
N LEU A 400 -5.44 20.00 -47.74
CA LEU A 400 -4.41 19.25 -48.41
C LEU A 400 -4.18 19.78 -49.86
N LEU A 401 -2.93 20.15 -50.15
CA LEU A 401 -2.50 20.48 -51.53
C LEU A 401 -1.93 19.22 -52.23
N ALA A 402 -1.06 18.53 -51.53
CA ALA A 402 -0.46 17.26 -51.99
C ALA A 402 -0.13 16.37 -50.77
N GLY A 403 -0.22 15.07 -50.94
CA GLY A 403 0.13 14.11 -49.91
C GLY A 403 0.91 12.94 -50.49
N PHE A 404 1.88 12.46 -49.72
CA PHE A 404 2.72 11.32 -50.10
C PHE A 404 2.85 10.37 -48.92
N ARG A 405 2.57 9.09 -49.18
CA ARG A 405 2.80 8.02 -48.22
C ARG A 405 4.08 7.27 -48.61
N HIS A 406 5.04 7.28 -47.70
CA HIS A 406 6.29 6.52 -47.85
C HIS A 406 6.22 5.26 -47.00
N ASP A 407 6.39 4.10 -47.62
CA ASP A 407 6.52 2.83 -46.95
C ASP A 407 8.01 2.44 -46.93
N PRO A 408 8.66 2.48 -45.76
CA PRO A 408 10.08 2.18 -45.65
C PRO A 408 10.41 0.67 -45.83
N GLY A 409 9.38 -0.17 -46.05
CA GLY A 409 9.54 -1.60 -46.25
C GLY A 409 9.61 -2.40 -44.94
N PRO A 410 9.71 -3.74 -45.04
CA PRO A 410 9.77 -4.61 -43.89
C PRO A 410 11.03 -4.41 -43.05
N TRP A 411 10.89 -4.46 -41.78
CA TRP A 411 11.98 -4.35 -40.81
C TRP A 411 13.02 -5.47 -41.02
N MET A 412 14.31 -5.12 -41.03
CA MET A 412 15.42 -6.08 -41.10
C MET A 412 16.20 -6.15 -39.76
N SER A 413 16.52 -7.36 -39.29
CA SER A 413 16.97 -7.68 -37.93
C SER A 413 18.46 -7.44 -37.63
N THR A 414 19.21 -6.73 -38.48
CA THR A 414 20.66 -6.55 -38.31
C THR A 414 21.05 -5.08 -38.18
N ARG A 415 22.14 -4.83 -37.48
CA ARG A 415 22.73 -3.48 -37.32
C ARG A 415 22.95 -2.72 -38.64
N ASP A 416 23.06 -3.42 -39.75
CA ASP A 416 23.22 -2.88 -41.09
C ASP A 416 21.90 -2.32 -41.70
N ALA A 417 20.75 -2.52 -41.03
CA ALA A 417 19.45 -2.00 -41.49
C ALA A 417 19.17 -0.55 -41.05
N GLN A 418 20.09 0.10 -40.38
CA GLN A 418 19.94 1.50 -39.92
C GLN A 418 20.30 2.52 -40.99
N THR A 419 20.47 2.11 -42.24
CA THR A 419 20.69 3.07 -43.35
C THR A 419 19.36 3.69 -43.77
N LEU A 420 19.24 5.00 -43.58
CA LEU A 420 18.16 5.79 -44.13
C LEU A 420 18.15 5.67 -45.66
N LYS A 421 17.00 5.40 -46.26
CA LYS A 421 16.82 5.33 -47.69
C LYS A 421 16.26 6.66 -48.21
N PRO A 422 16.78 7.19 -49.31
CA PRO A 422 16.25 8.40 -49.91
C PRO A 422 14.84 8.18 -50.43
N GLY A 423 13.96 9.14 -50.15
CA GLY A 423 12.63 9.25 -50.71
C GLY A 423 12.46 10.62 -51.37
N THR A 424 11.68 10.70 -52.42
CA THR A 424 11.35 11.95 -53.06
C THR A 424 9.95 11.92 -53.65
N PHE A 425 9.23 13.03 -53.57
CA PHE A 425 8.01 13.26 -54.34
C PHE A 425 7.95 14.72 -54.79
N SER A 426 7.12 15.01 -55.76
CA SER A 426 6.95 16.36 -56.28
C SER A 426 5.48 16.78 -56.30
N TYR A 427 5.23 18.07 -56.16
CA TYR A 427 3.92 18.68 -56.33
C TYR A 427 4.00 19.98 -57.13
N GLU A 428 2.87 20.42 -57.64
CA GLU A 428 2.75 21.67 -58.36
C GLU A 428 2.04 22.71 -57.48
N GLY A 429 2.62 23.88 -57.35
CA GLY A 429 2.05 24.99 -56.61
C GLY A 429 0.77 25.53 -57.24
N ASP A 430 -0.20 25.87 -56.40
CA ASP A 430 -1.50 26.40 -56.82
C ASP A 430 -1.67 27.92 -56.63
N GLY A 431 -0.65 28.57 -56.03
CA GLY A 431 -0.70 30.00 -55.75
C GLY A 431 -1.48 30.40 -54.51
N SER A 432 -1.76 29.47 -53.62
CA SER A 432 -2.58 29.72 -52.40
C SER A 432 -1.86 30.47 -51.28
N GLY A 433 -0.61 30.91 -51.50
CA GLY A 433 0.21 31.56 -50.51
C GLY A 433 1.15 30.65 -49.77
N ASP A 434 1.60 31.04 -48.58
CA ASP A 434 2.54 30.23 -47.76
C ASP A 434 1.93 28.88 -47.41
N ILE A 435 2.64 27.81 -47.80
CA ILE A 435 2.21 26.43 -47.50
C ILE A 435 2.97 25.84 -46.30
N ARG A 436 2.46 24.76 -45.76
CA ARG A 436 3.07 24.03 -44.68
C ARG A 436 3.36 22.58 -45.08
N ILE A 437 4.52 22.07 -44.73
CA ILE A 437 4.81 20.65 -44.79
C ILE A 437 4.52 20.04 -43.42
N ARG A 438 3.85 18.88 -43.42
CA ARG A 438 3.55 18.11 -42.23
C ARG A 438 3.99 16.69 -42.43
N ILE A 439 4.69 16.14 -41.45
CA ILE A 439 5.17 14.75 -41.42
C ILE A 439 4.55 14.04 -40.22
N THR A 440 3.89 12.92 -40.48
CA THR A 440 3.21 12.09 -39.45
C THR A 440 3.42 10.62 -39.73
N SER A 441 3.07 9.75 -38.78
CA SER A 441 2.88 8.34 -39.08
C SER A 441 1.77 8.15 -40.12
N ALA A 442 1.94 7.23 -41.07
CA ALA A 442 0.97 6.98 -42.12
C ALA A 442 -0.35 6.35 -41.62
N ASN A 443 -0.34 5.72 -40.46
CA ASN A 443 -1.52 5.14 -39.79
C ASN A 443 -1.59 5.60 -38.34
N PRO A 444 -1.89 6.85 -38.05
CA PRO A 444 -2.08 7.33 -36.68
C PRO A 444 -3.23 6.52 -36.05
N GLY A 445 -2.99 6.00 -34.86
CA GLY A 445 -3.97 5.13 -34.16
C GLY A 445 -3.75 3.62 -34.34
N SER A 446 -2.75 3.17 -35.08
CA SER A 446 -2.48 1.74 -35.29
C SER A 446 -1.83 1.06 -34.09
N GLY A 447 -1.28 1.81 -33.13
CA GLY A 447 -0.47 1.25 -32.00
C GLY A 447 0.87 0.68 -32.45
N ARG A 448 1.28 0.89 -33.70
CA ARG A 448 2.53 0.40 -34.29
C ARG A 448 3.59 1.46 -34.38
N PHE A 449 4.84 1.07 -34.45
CA PHE A 449 5.95 2.01 -34.66
C PHE A 449 5.95 2.53 -36.10
N GLY A 450 5.99 3.85 -36.28
CA GLY A 450 6.17 4.53 -37.57
C GLY A 450 7.63 4.44 -38.05
N GLY A 451 7.90 5.00 -39.23
CA GLY A 451 9.26 5.13 -39.76
C GLY A 451 10.05 6.25 -39.08
N ALA A 452 11.35 6.25 -39.21
CA ALA A 452 12.22 7.37 -38.90
C ALA A 452 12.46 8.24 -40.13
N VAL A 453 12.64 9.54 -39.94
CA VAL A 453 12.90 10.50 -41.00
C VAL A 453 14.06 11.42 -40.66
N ASP A 454 14.85 11.77 -41.68
CA ASP A 454 15.95 12.74 -41.59
C ASP A 454 16.13 13.49 -42.93
N ASP A 455 16.95 14.54 -42.93
CA ASP A 455 17.36 15.31 -44.11
C ASP A 455 16.19 15.76 -44.99
N VAL A 456 15.16 16.34 -44.40
CA VAL A 456 14.01 16.83 -45.19
C VAL A 456 14.36 18.13 -45.91
N THR A 457 14.29 18.10 -47.23
CA THR A 457 14.47 19.31 -48.05
C THR A 457 13.28 19.54 -48.99
N VAL A 458 12.90 20.78 -49.16
CA VAL A 458 11.98 21.22 -50.21
C VAL A 458 12.73 22.15 -51.14
N ASN A 459 12.78 21.83 -52.42
CA ASN A 459 13.47 22.61 -53.40
C ASN A 459 12.62 22.87 -54.66
N SER A 460 12.95 23.92 -55.37
CA SER A 460 12.32 24.23 -56.65
C SER A 460 13.33 24.95 -57.55
N ASN A 461 13.52 24.46 -58.79
CA ASN A 461 14.46 25.02 -59.76
C ASN A 461 15.90 25.19 -59.25
N GLY A 462 16.33 24.28 -58.36
CA GLY A 462 17.68 24.35 -57.78
C GLY A 462 17.80 25.24 -56.50
N GLU A 463 16.74 25.90 -56.09
CA GLU A 463 16.70 26.71 -54.88
C GLU A 463 16.11 25.87 -53.72
N ILE A 464 16.81 25.82 -52.59
CA ILE A 464 16.37 25.14 -51.37
C ILE A 464 15.48 26.12 -50.61
N LEU A 465 14.20 25.78 -50.46
CA LEU A 465 13.19 26.61 -49.78
C LEU A 465 13.00 26.23 -48.33
N LEU A 466 13.26 24.94 -47.97
CA LEU A 466 13.25 24.41 -46.62
C LEU A 466 14.33 23.31 -46.53
N GLN A 467 15.08 23.34 -45.45
CA GLN A 467 16.01 22.26 -45.12
C GLN A 467 15.90 21.98 -43.64
N ALA A 468 15.76 20.70 -43.29
CA ALA A 468 15.81 20.18 -41.94
C ALA A 468 16.80 19.04 -41.89
N ASP A 469 17.90 19.26 -41.22
CA ASP A 469 18.89 18.29 -40.83
C ASP A 469 18.68 18.05 -39.30
N PHE A 470 18.19 16.89 -38.94
CA PHE A 470 17.90 16.57 -37.55
C PHE A 470 19.15 16.21 -36.74
N ASN A 471 20.35 16.21 -37.36
CA ASN A 471 21.63 15.99 -36.69
C ASN A 471 22.00 17.05 -35.65
N ASN A 472 21.41 18.25 -35.75
CA ASN A 472 21.61 19.36 -34.84
C ASN A 472 20.57 19.38 -33.69
N LEU A 473 19.87 18.33 -33.47
CA LEU A 473 18.98 18.17 -32.31
C LEU A 473 19.77 18.10 -30.99
N LEU A 474 20.17 19.27 -30.49
CA LEU A 474 20.71 19.55 -29.17
C LEU A 474 22.01 18.83 -28.76
N PRO A 475 23.10 19.56 -28.56
CA PRO A 475 24.20 19.15 -27.69
C PRO A 475 23.66 19.12 -26.26
N GLY A 476 23.28 17.94 -25.77
CA GLY A 476 22.76 17.76 -24.43
C GLY A 476 21.60 16.79 -24.29
N ALA A 477 21.02 16.28 -25.34
CA ALA A 477 20.15 15.12 -25.28
C ALA A 477 21.03 13.89 -25.02
N ILE A 478 21.34 13.65 -23.74
CA ILE A 478 22.18 12.54 -23.31
C ILE A 478 21.34 11.27 -23.42
N PHE A 479 21.68 10.44 -24.37
CA PHE A 479 21.24 9.07 -24.45
C PHE A 479 22.10 8.25 -23.48
N GLY A 480 21.58 8.03 -22.27
CA GLY A 480 22.19 7.07 -21.35
C GLY A 480 22.06 5.65 -21.92
N ALA A 481 23.07 4.82 -21.71
CA ALA A 481 23.16 3.43 -22.17
C ALA A 481 22.18 2.44 -21.50
N GLN A 482 21.02 2.89 -21.08
CA GLN A 482 19.91 2.06 -20.59
C GLN A 482 18.68 2.28 -21.45
N ALA A 483 18.02 1.18 -21.78
CA ALA A 483 16.98 1.02 -22.78
C ALA A 483 15.65 1.79 -22.55
N ASP A 484 15.63 2.83 -21.73
CA ASP A 484 14.44 3.57 -21.31
C ASP A 484 14.57 5.10 -21.37
N THR A 485 15.51 5.63 -22.14
CA THR A 485 15.62 7.09 -22.28
C THR A 485 14.68 7.60 -23.37
N GLN A 486 13.53 8.04 -22.92
CA GLN A 486 12.57 8.81 -23.71
C GLN A 486 13.18 10.17 -24.05
N LEU A 487 13.24 10.51 -25.34
CA LEU A 487 13.50 11.85 -25.77
C LEU A 487 12.27 12.70 -25.41
N LYS A 488 12.37 13.47 -24.35
CA LYS A 488 11.51 14.63 -24.19
C LYS A 488 11.96 15.66 -25.23
N VAL A 489 11.26 15.74 -26.37
CA VAL A 489 11.17 17.01 -27.09
C VAL A 489 10.39 17.91 -26.13
N LEU A 490 11.11 18.72 -25.35
CA LEU A 490 10.48 19.67 -24.44
C LEU A 490 9.60 20.58 -25.27
N ALA A 491 8.35 20.75 -24.88
CA ALA A 491 7.47 21.73 -25.44
C ALA A 491 8.20 23.08 -25.47
N GLY A 492 8.40 23.64 -26.66
CA GLY A 492 9.14 24.87 -26.85
C GLY A 492 10.55 24.74 -27.43
N THR A 493 11.06 23.54 -27.72
CA THR A 493 12.32 23.40 -28.48
C THR A 493 12.02 23.64 -29.98
N THR A 494 12.35 24.80 -30.46
CA THR A 494 12.22 25.13 -31.88
C THR A 494 13.39 24.54 -32.65
N LEU A 495 13.10 23.57 -33.50
CA LEU A 495 13.94 23.34 -34.67
C LEU A 495 13.83 24.60 -35.54
N PRO A 496 14.90 25.22 -36.02
CA PRO A 496 14.80 26.41 -36.82
C PRO A 496 13.82 26.16 -37.98
N GLY A 497 12.69 26.84 -37.98
CA GLY A 497 11.63 26.72 -39.00
C GLY A 497 10.64 25.59 -38.82
N TRP A 498 10.75 24.73 -37.76
CA TRP A 498 9.84 23.61 -37.50
C TRP A 498 9.14 23.74 -36.17
N THR A 499 7.89 23.31 -36.11
CA THR A 499 7.13 23.12 -34.87
C THR A 499 6.85 21.62 -34.68
N ALA A 500 7.06 21.13 -33.49
CA ALA A 500 6.78 19.74 -33.12
C ALA A 500 5.59 19.69 -32.14
N ALA A 501 4.69 18.75 -32.37
CA ALA A 501 3.55 18.49 -31.49
C ALA A 501 3.40 17.00 -31.25
N GLY A 502 3.06 16.60 -30.02
CA GLY A 502 2.94 15.19 -29.62
C GLY A 502 4.13 14.71 -28.77
N ILE A 503 4.06 14.85 -27.44
CA ILE A 503 5.27 15.04 -26.60
C ILE A 503 5.81 13.76 -25.94
N ASN A 504 5.13 12.63 -25.87
CA ASN A 504 5.54 11.63 -24.86
C ASN A 504 6.36 10.42 -25.31
N HIS A 505 6.48 10.13 -26.61
CA HIS A 505 7.22 8.92 -27.05
C HIS A 505 7.95 9.04 -28.39
N SER A 506 8.48 10.21 -28.73
CA SER A 506 9.38 10.32 -29.88
C SER A 506 10.81 10.03 -29.45
N HIS A 507 11.49 9.18 -30.18
CA HIS A 507 12.90 8.91 -29.97
C HIS A 507 13.70 9.51 -31.13
N ALA A 508 14.77 10.25 -30.82
CA ALA A 508 15.83 10.39 -31.78
C ALA A 508 16.64 9.10 -31.74
N VAL A 509 16.93 8.55 -32.88
CA VAL A 509 17.72 7.35 -33.05
C VAL A 509 19.13 7.79 -33.44
N ASP A 510 20.13 7.43 -32.66
CA ASP A 510 21.52 7.59 -33.06
C ASP A 510 21.86 6.53 -34.11
N LEU A 511 22.14 7.00 -35.32
CA LEU A 511 22.49 6.16 -36.45
C LEU A 511 24.01 5.89 -36.52
N GLY A 512 24.80 6.42 -35.58
CA GLY A 512 26.22 6.36 -35.51
C GLY A 512 26.91 7.61 -36.04
N GLU A 513 28.14 7.90 -35.54
CA GLU A 513 28.98 9.06 -35.94
C GLU A 513 28.30 10.45 -35.75
N GLY A 514 27.31 10.56 -34.83
CA GLY A 514 26.64 11.83 -34.57
C GLY A 514 25.52 12.15 -35.56
N ASN A 515 25.05 11.16 -36.30
CA ASN A 515 23.90 11.26 -37.18
C ASN A 515 22.62 10.82 -36.47
N TYR A 516 21.58 11.64 -36.45
CA TYR A 516 20.33 11.39 -35.72
C TYR A 516 19.14 11.50 -36.66
N ALA A 517 18.16 10.61 -36.49
CA ALA A 517 16.87 10.67 -37.15
C ALA A 517 15.72 10.76 -36.16
N VAL A 518 14.60 11.34 -36.55
CA VAL A 518 13.39 11.41 -35.75
C VAL A 518 12.46 10.24 -36.09
N MET A 519 12.13 9.47 -35.09
CA MET A 519 11.23 8.30 -35.23
C MET A 519 9.79 8.66 -34.90
N PHE A 520 8.87 8.25 -35.76
CA PHE A 520 7.43 8.45 -35.61
C PHE A 520 6.76 7.20 -35.05
N PHE A 521 5.79 7.39 -34.14
CA PHE A 521 5.00 6.32 -33.58
C PHE A 521 3.53 6.47 -34.01
N GLY A 522 2.93 5.40 -34.48
CA GLY A 522 1.50 5.29 -34.75
C GLY A 522 0.75 4.85 -33.50
N GLY A 523 0.58 5.73 -32.50
CA GLY A 523 -0.22 5.44 -31.30
C GLY A 523 -1.71 5.72 -31.49
N GLU A 524 -2.57 5.17 -30.61
CA GLU A 524 -3.96 5.62 -30.52
C GLU A 524 -4.02 7.09 -30.10
N ILE A 525 -4.88 7.88 -30.76
CA ILE A 525 -5.08 9.28 -30.41
C ILE A 525 -5.80 9.32 -29.04
N SER A 526 -5.11 9.76 -28.01
CA SER A 526 -5.59 9.70 -26.63
C SER A 526 -5.93 11.06 -26.00
N SER A 527 -5.46 12.18 -26.58
CA SER A 527 -5.70 13.49 -25.97
C SER A 527 -5.59 14.64 -26.97
N LEU A 528 -6.51 15.59 -26.87
CA LEU A 528 -6.47 16.88 -27.55
C LEU A 528 -5.84 17.99 -26.69
N ALA A 529 -5.34 17.67 -25.51
CA ALA A 529 -4.84 18.65 -24.53
C ALA A 529 -3.64 19.48 -25.04
N SER A 530 -2.88 18.94 -26.00
CA SER A 530 -1.74 19.62 -26.64
C SER A 530 -2.04 20.20 -28.02
N ALA A 531 -3.29 20.15 -28.48
CA ALA A 531 -3.70 20.69 -29.77
C ALA A 531 -3.56 22.22 -29.81
N MET A 532 -3.03 22.73 -30.90
CA MET A 532 -2.86 24.18 -31.16
C MET A 532 -3.69 24.60 -32.38
N PRO A 533 -5.03 24.71 -32.27
CA PRO A 533 -5.87 25.11 -33.36
C PRO A 533 -5.62 26.61 -33.69
N ILE A 534 -5.36 26.92 -34.95
CA ILE A 534 -5.05 28.28 -35.44
C ILE A 534 -6.26 28.87 -36.11
N THR A 535 -6.90 28.12 -37.00
CA THR A 535 -8.06 28.58 -37.78
C THR A 535 -9.37 28.38 -36.99
N GLU A 536 -10.42 29.11 -37.39
CA GLU A 536 -11.75 28.92 -36.77
C GLU A 536 -12.34 27.53 -37.04
N GLU A 537 -11.99 26.92 -38.15
CA GLU A 537 -12.38 25.54 -38.48
C GLU A 537 -11.66 24.52 -37.58
N GLU A 538 -10.35 24.68 -37.39
CA GLU A 538 -9.56 23.87 -36.43
C GLU A 538 -10.06 24.03 -34.99
N LYS A 539 -10.44 25.24 -34.57
CA LYS A 539 -11.03 25.48 -33.25
C LYS A 539 -12.37 24.74 -33.06
N ARG A 540 -13.24 24.77 -34.09
CA ARG A 540 -14.51 24.04 -34.06
C ARG A 540 -14.27 22.53 -34.02
N ALA A 541 -13.36 22.01 -34.83
CA ALA A 541 -12.97 20.61 -34.87
C ALA A 541 -12.35 20.18 -33.53
N HIS A 542 -11.51 21.01 -32.93
CA HIS A 542 -10.93 20.78 -31.61
C HIS A 542 -11.99 20.68 -30.50
N THR A 543 -12.94 21.64 -30.46
CA THR A 543 -14.04 21.62 -29.49
C THR A 543 -14.88 20.35 -29.64
N LYS A 544 -15.25 20.01 -30.88
CA LYS A 544 -15.96 18.77 -31.17
C LYS A 544 -15.15 17.52 -30.79
N GLY A 545 -13.85 17.53 -31.02
CA GLY A 545 -12.95 16.47 -30.63
C GLY A 545 -12.89 16.26 -29.11
N LEU A 546 -12.87 17.34 -28.31
CA LEU A 546 -12.93 17.27 -26.84
C LEU A 546 -14.23 16.65 -26.32
N GLU A 547 -15.37 16.95 -26.98
CA GLU A 547 -16.66 16.31 -26.64
C GLU A 547 -16.63 14.82 -26.94
N ILE A 548 -16.07 14.41 -28.08
CA ILE A 548 -15.90 13.01 -28.49
C ILE A 548 -14.95 12.28 -27.52
N GLU A 549 -13.86 12.91 -27.11
CA GLU A 549 -12.92 12.36 -26.13
C GLU A 549 -13.60 12.10 -24.79
N LYS A 550 -14.40 13.02 -24.32
CA LYS A 550 -15.18 12.87 -23.09
C LYS A 550 -16.17 11.69 -23.17
N GLU A 551 -16.91 11.59 -24.29
CA GLU A 551 -17.83 10.46 -24.50
C GLU A 551 -17.07 9.14 -24.62
N ARG A 552 -15.94 9.12 -25.33
CA ARG A 552 -15.07 7.93 -25.46
C ARG A 552 -14.56 7.48 -24.08
N GLY A 553 -14.16 8.42 -23.23
CA GLY A 553 -13.76 8.15 -21.85
C GLY A 553 -14.88 7.46 -21.04
N SER A 554 -16.11 7.95 -21.17
CA SER A 554 -17.28 7.34 -20.53
C SER A 554 -17.58 5.93 -21.07
N VAL A 555 -17.52 5.74 -22.38
CA VAL A 555 -17.70 4.42 -23.01
C VAL A 555 -16.62 3.44 -22.58
N LEU A 556 -15.35 3.86 -22.54
CA LEU A 556 -14.24 3.03 -22.05
C LEU A 556 -14.41 2.64 -20.57
N SER A 557 -14.86 3.59 -19.75
CA SER A 557 -15.16 3.29 -18.34
C SER A 557 -16.26 2.24 -18.19
N GLU A 558 -17.32 2.32 -19.00
CA GLU A 558 -18.41 1.35 -18.98
C GLU A 558 -17.96 -0.03 -19.53
N ILE A 559 -17.15 -0.07 -20.59
CA ILE A 559 -16.54 -1.30 -21.11
C ILE A 559 -15.71 -1.97 -20.02
N ASN A 560 -14.79 -1.22 -19.39
CA ASN A 560 -13.95 -1.73 -18.32
C ASN A 560 -14.77 -2.29 -17.16
N GLN A 561 -15.84 -1.60 -16.76
CA GLN A 561 -16.75 -2.10 -15.72
C GLN A 561 -17.42 -3.42 -16.11
N LEU A 562 -17.92 -3.53 -17.34
CA LEU A 562 -18.57 -4.75 -17.83
C LEU A 562 -17.58 -5.90 -18.04
N GLU A 563 -16.37 -5.61 -18.51
CA GLU A 563 -15.30 -6.61 -18.66
C GLU A 563 -14.83 -7.12 -17.29
N MET A 564 -14.70 -6.21 -16.29
CA MET A 564 -14.40 -6.61 -14.91
C MET A 564 -15.49 -7.49 -14.31
N LEU A 565 -16.77 -7.22 -14.62
CA LEU A 565 -17.90 -8.06 -14.20
C LEU A 565 -17.96 -9.40 -14.96
N SER A 566 -17.34 -9.51 -16.11
CA SER A 566 -17.32 -10.69 -16.98
C SER A 566 -16.06 -11.54 -16.82
N ALA A 567 -14.96 -10.93 -16.38
CA ALA A 567 -13.76 -11.66 -16.05
C ALA A 567 -13.98 -12.48 -14.76
N PRO A 568 -13.45 -13.71 -14.68
CA PRO A 568 -13.51 -14.45 -13.44
C PRO A 568 -12.78 -13.65 -12.34
N GLU A 569 -13.52 -13.32 -11.29
CA GLU A 569 -12.93 -12.66 -10.12
C GLU A 569 -11.85 -13.54 -9.50
N THR A 570 -10.73 -12.93 -9.17
CA THR A 570 -9.63 -13.61 -8.50
C THR A 570 -9.42 -13.03 -7.10
N ALA A 571 -8.73 -13.78 -6.26
CA ALA A 571 -8.21 -13.29 -4.99
C ALA A 571 -6.75 -13.69 -4.85
N LEU A 572 -5.98 -12.85 -4.19
CA LEU A 572 -4.69 -13.21 -3.66
C LEU A 572 -4.88 -14.33 -2.63
N ALA A 573 -4.38 -15.51 -2.89
CA ALA A 573 -4.63 -16.68 -2.07
C ALA A 573 -3.55 -17.75 -2.29
N VAL A 574 -3.50 -18.76 -1.43
CA VAL A 574 -2.62 -19.92 -1.59
C VAL A 574 -3.42 -21.16 -1.94
N ARG A 575 -2.76 -22.17 -2.45
CA ARG A 575 -3.32 -23.51 -2.68
C ARG A 575 -2.27 -24.58 -2.43
N ASP A 576 -2.70 -25.80 -2.13
CA ASP A 576 -1.78 -26.93 -2.05
C ASP A 576 -1.17 -27.24 -3.41
N ILE A 577 0.08 -27.74 -3.40
CA ILE A 577 0.71 -28.31 -4.61
C ILE A 577 0.18 -29.72 -4.86
N ASP A 578 0.31 -30.20 -6.10
CA ASP A 578 -0.22 -31.51 -6.51
C ASP A 578 0.48 -32.68 -5.81
N ALA A 579 1.75 -32.51 -5.41
CA ALA A 579 2.54 -33.53 -4.76
C ALA A 579 3.21 -32.98 -3.48
N PRO A 580 2.48 -32.88 -2.38
CA PRO A 580 3.02 -32.42 -1.10
C PRO A 580 4.17 -33.28 -0.61
N THR A 581 5.26 -32.67 -0.13
CA THR A 581 6.48 -33.36 0.28
C THR A 581 6.97 -32.88 1.63
N ASP A 582 7.69 -33.74 2.32
CA ASP A 582 8.42 -33.37 3.53
C ASP A 582 9.66 -32.54 3.19
N SER A 583 10.12 -31.69 4.09
CA SER A 583 11.24 -30.78 3.85
C SER A 583 12.58 -31.39 4.28
N PRO A 584 13.63 -31.28 3.46
CA PRO A 584 14.98 -31.53 3.97
C PRO A 584 15.38 -30.46 5.00
N ILE A 585 16.16 -30.86 5.99
CA ILE A 585 16.83 -29.95 6.92
C ILE A 585 18.01 -29.34 6.17
N TYR A 586 17.97 -28.04 5.91
CA TYR A 586 19.07 -27.35 5.24
C TYR A 586 20.16 -26.99 6.24
N LYS A 587 21.39 -27.49 6.01
CA LYS A 587 22.53 -27.22 6.87
C LYS A 587 22.82 -25.73 6.93
N ARG A 588 22.77 -25.15 8.13
CA ARG A 588 22.92 -23.70 8.37
C ARG A 588 21.91 -22.84 7.59
N GLY A 589 20.74 -23.38 7.30
CA GLY A 589 19.68 -22.67 6.55
C GLY A 589 19.95 -22.53 5.04
N ASP A 590 21.03 -23.13 4.52
CA ASP A 590 21.41 -23.06 3.12
C ASP A 590 20.66 -24.10 2.28
N PHE A 591 19.71 -23.64 1.47
CA PHE A 591 18.90 -24.50 0.59
C PHE A 591 19.72 -25.32 -0.43
N GLN A 592 20.97 -24.97 -0.69
CA GLN A 592 21.87 -25.72 -1.54
C GLN A 592 22.53 -26.90 -0.82
N SER A 593 22.42 -26.97 0.51
CA SER A 593 23.04 -27.97 1.38
C SER A 593 22.02 -28.82 2.11
N PRO A 594 21.19 -29.65 1.40
CA PRO A 594 20.15 -30.45 2.03
C PRO A 594 20.76 -31.57 2.89
N GLY A 595 20.16 -31.78 4.07
CA GLY A 595 20.49 -32.83 5.01
C GLY A 595 19.41 -33.93 5.06
N GLU A 596 19.15 -34.47 6.24
CA GLU A 596 18.06 -35.41 6.45
C GLU A 596 16.68 -34.76 6.25
N VAL A 597 15.69 -35.60 5.97
CA VAL A 597 14.32 -35.14 5.75
C VAL A 597 13.57 -35.07 7.09
N ALA A 598 12.93 -33.94 7.37
CA ALA A 598 12.00 -33.81 8.49
C ALA A 598 10.57 -34.03 7.97
N ALA A 599 9.90 -35.01 8.56
CA ALA A 599 8.47 -35.22 8.31
C ALA A 599 7.68 -33.98 8.73
N ARG A 600 6.66 -33.60 7.94
CA ARG A 600 5.74 -32.49 8.26
C ARG A 600 5.11 -32.69 9.63
N GLY A 601 5.02 -31.62 10.40
CA GLY A 601 4.53 -31.66 11.77
C GLY A 601 4.56 -30.27 12.42
N PHE A 602 4.39 -30.26 13.74
CA PHE A 602 4.24 -29.06 14.55
C PHE A 602 5.34 -28.98 15.61
N LEU A 603 5.40 -27.88 16.35
CA LEU A 603 6.36 -27.71 17.44
C LEU A 603 6.04 -28.68 18.58
N LYS A 604 6.97 -29.57 18.87
CA LYS A 604 6.78 -30.60 19.91
C LYS A 604 6.77 -30.03 21.31
N VAL A 605 7.38 -28.87 21.50
CA VAL A 605 7.41 -28.17 22.79
C VAL A 605 6.04 -27.68 23.22
N VAL A 606 5.10 -27.44 22.29
CA VAL A 606 3.74 -27.04 22.62
C VAL A 606 2.92 -28.26 22.96
N PRO A 607 2.42 -28.38 24.22
CA PRO A 607 1.83 -29.59 24.73
C PRO A 607 0.35 -29.76 24.30
N VAL A 608 0.13 -30.02 23.01
CA VAL A 608 -1.20 -30.37 22.50
C VAL A 608 -1.37 -31.89 22.60
N SER A 609 -2.35 -32.36 23.39
CA SER A 609 -2.55 -33.77 23.76
C SER A 609 -2.83 -34.67 22.57
N ALA A 610 -3.60 -34.20 21.59
CA ALA A 610 -3.96 -34.91 20.36
C ALA A 610 -3.43 -34.17 19.16
N GLN A 611 -2.15 -34.36 18.82
CA GLN A 611 -1.61 -33.72 17.62
C GLN A 611 -2.30 -34.25 16.36
N PRO A 612 -2.86 -33.39 15.50
CA PRO A 612 -3.52 -33.83 14.28
C PRO A 612 -2.56 -34.58 13.36
N LEU A 613 -2.96 -35.75 12.86
CA LEU A 613 -2.19 -36.49 11.88
C LEU A 613 -2.33 -35.84 10.50
N ILE A 614 -1.23 -35.57 9.83
CA ILE A 614 -1.22 -35.05 8.47
C ILE A 614 -1.46 -36.21 7.50
N PRO A 615 -2.58 -36.27 6.76
CA PRO A 615 -2.83 -37.32 5.79
C PRO A 615 -1.82 -37.29 4.64
N PRO A 616 -1.44 -38.46 4.10
CA PRO A 616 -0.64 -38.50 2.88
C PRO A 616 -1.34 -37.74 1.72
N GLY A 617 -0.55 -37.02 0.93
CA GLY A 617 -1.08 -36.27 -0.22
C GLY A 617 -1.74 -34.94 0.12
N THR A 618 -1.67 -34.46 1.37
CA THR A 618 -2.13 -33.13 1.78
C THR A 618 -0.96 -32.26 2.27
N SER A 619 -1.07 -30.95 2.18
CA SER A 619 -0.01 -30.05 2.68
C SER A 619 0.18 -30.12 4.19
N GLY A 620 -0.87 -30.32 4.95
CA GLY A 620 -0.90 -30.24 6.40
C GLY A 620 -1.39 -28.88 6.95
N ARG A 621 -1.76 -27.92 6.10
CA ARG A 621 -2.27 -26.60 6.54
C ARG A 621 -3.53 -26.71 7.38
N LEU A 622 -4.46 -27.59 7.00
CA LEU A 622 -5.68 -27.82 7.78
C LEU A 622 -5.36 -28.33 9.18
N GLN A 623 -4.42 -29.26 9.28
CA GLN A 623 -3.98 -29.82 10.56
C GLN A 623 -3.22 -28.77 11.39
N LEU A 624 -2.42 -27.90 10.74
CA LEU A 624 -1.76 -26.79 11.42
C LEU A 624 -2.80 -25.81 11.99
N ALA A 625 -3.83 -25.47 11.24
CA ALA A 625 -4.92 -24.61 11.69
C ALA A 625 -5.64 -25.21 12.91
N GLN A 626 -5.94 -26.51 12.86
CA GLN A 626 -6.55 -27.24 13.97
C GLN A 626 -5.62 -27.30 15.21
N TRP A 627 -4.32 -27.49 15.01
CA TRP A 627 -3.34 -27.51 16.08
C TRP A 627 -3.18 -26.14 16.76
N LEU A 628 -3.16 -25.06 15.98
CA LEU A 628 -3.12 -23.68 16.51
C LEU A 628 -4.35 -23.36 17.37
N THR A 629 -5.51 -23.85 16.98
CA THR A 629 -6.80 -23.56 17.65
C THR A 629 -7.25 -24.69 18.59
N ALA A 630 -6.36 -25.66 18.86
CA ALA A 630 -6.67 -26.75 19.76
C ALA A 630 -6.99 -26.23 21.18
N PRO A 631 -8.02 -26.76 21.86
CA PRO A 631 -8.42 -26.27 23.17
C PRO A 631 -7.33 -26.36 24.25
N ASP A 632 -6.42 -27.29 24.09
CA ASP A 632 -5.28 -27.49 24.98
C ASP A 632 -3.98 -26.84 24.53
N ASN A 633 -4.01 -26.05 23.41
CA ASN A 633 -2.88 -25.20 23.05
C ASN A 633 -2.78 -24.02 24.03
N PRO A 634 -1.72 -23.96 24.87
CA PRO A 634 -1.66 -22.95 25.92
C PRO A 634 -1.32 -21.56 25.43
N LEU A 635 -0.78 -21.42 24.20
CA LEU A 635 -0.22 -20.17 23.70
C LEU A 635 -1.24 -19.32 22.99
N THR A 636 -2.02 -19.87 22.07
CA THR A 636 -2.85 -19.10 21.15
C THR A 636 -3.82 -18.17 21.88
N ALA A 637 -4.57 -18.69 22.86
CA ALA A 637 -5.51 -17.85 23.61
C ALA A 637 -4.80 -16.79 24.46
N ARG A 638 -3.67 -17.12 25.11
CA ARG A 638 -2.86 -16.16 25.88
C ARG A 638 -2.32 -15.03 25.01
N VAL A 639 -1.74 -15.37 23.87
CA VAL A 639 -1.17 -14.37 22.95
C VAL A 639 -2.25 -13.45 22.41
N LEU A 640 -3.38 -13.98 21.96
CA LEU A 640 -4.46 -13.17 21.40
C LEU A 640 -5.11 -12.25 22.44
N VAL A 641 -5.41 -12.77 23.63
CA VAL A 641 -6.01 -11.94 24.68
C VAL A 641 -5.02 -10.89 25.20
N ASN A 642 -3.73 -11.18 25.25
CA ASN A 642 -2.70 -10.22 25.59
C ASN A 642 -2.61 -9.07 24.56
N ARG A 643 -2.81 -9.36 23.25
CA ARG A 643 -2.89 -8.34 22.21
C ARG A 643 -4.15 -7.49 22.34
N ILE A 644 -5.31 -8.10 22.59
CA ILE A 644 -6.56 -7.36 22.83
C ILE A 644 -6.38 -6.44 24.04
N TRP A 645 -5.81 -6.95 25.12
CA TRP A 645 -5.50 -6.17 26.32
C TRP A 645 -4.59 -4.98 26.01
N GLN A 646 -3.51 -5.20 25.26
CA GLN A 646 -2.58 -4.14 24.83
C GLN A 646 -3.29 -3.02 24.08
N HIS A 647 -4.18 -3.36 23.15
CA HIS A 647 -4.88 -2.34 22.37
C HIS A 647 -5.83 -1.51 23.22
N VAL A 648 -6.46 -2.09 24.23
CA VAL A 648 -7.35 -1.40 25.17
C VAL A 648 -6.55 -0.58 26.22
N PHE A 649 -5.56 -1.21 26.87
CA PHE A 649 -4.84 -0.61 28.02
C PHE A 649 -3.46 -0.02 27.67
N GLY A 650 -2.98 -0.18 26.45
CA GLY A 650 -1.72 0.40 25.97
C GLY A 650 -0.53 -0.52 26.02
N TYR A 651 -0.40 -1.36 27.03
CA TYR A 651 0.65 -2.34 27.15
C TYR A 651 0.04 -3.70 27.44
N GLY A 652 0.64 -4.77 26.87
CA GLY A 652 0.24 -6.13 27.19
C GLY A 652 0.50 -6.48 28.65
N LEU A 653 -0.24 -7.41 29.21
CA LEU A 653 0.11 -8.06 30.47
C LEU A 653 1.51 -8.69 30.39
N VAL A 654 1.84 -9.24 29.22
CA VAL A 654 3.20 -9.53 28.76
C VAL A 654 3.60 -8.43 27.77
N ARG A 655 4.54 -7.58 28.15
CA ARG A 655 4.94 -6.42 27.31
C ARG A 655 5.69 -6.84 26.04
N SER A 656 6.45 -7.95 26.10
CA SER A 656 7.07 -8.57 24.92
C SER A 656 6.03 -9.36 24.10
N VAL A 657 5.08 -8.65 23.48
CA VAL A 657 3.87 -9.22 22.89
C VAL A 657 4.12 -10.25 21.77
N ASP A 658 5.26 -10.18 21.11
CA ASP A 658 5.68 -11.08 20.03
C ASP A 658 6.61 -12.20 20.53
N TYR A 659 6.93 -12.20 21.85
CA TYR A 659 7.88 -13.14 22.41
C TYR A 659 7.52 -13.54 23.84
N PHE A 660 6.99 -14.76 23.99
CA PHE A 660 6.63 -15.41 25.25
C PHE A 660 7.66 -16.47 25.68
N GLY A 661 8.78 -16.54 24.97
CA GLY A 661 9.87 -17.48 25.25
C GLY A 661 10.75 -17.08 26.43
N VAL A 662 11.91 -17.70 26.54
CA VAL A 662 12.84 -17.61 27.69
C VAL A 662 13.25 -16.16 28.03
N HIS A 663 13.48 -15.33 27.01
CA HIS A 663 13.84 -13.92 27.19
C HIS A 663 12.66 -12.97 27.10
N GLY A 664 11.44 -13.48 26.96
CA GLY A 664 10.24 -12.68 27.05
C GLY A 664 9.99 -12.19 28.46
N GLU A 665 9.26 -11.09 28.60
CA GLU A 665 8.85 -10.61 29.90
C GLU A 665 7.85 -11.59 30.53
N THR A 666 7.95 -11.74 31.86
CA THR A 666 6.91 -12.44 32.61
C THR A 666 5.66 -11.55 32.72
N PRO A 667 4.46 -12.13 32.69
CA PRO A 667 3.23 -11.36 32.81
C PRO A 667 3.19 -10.58 34.13
N SER A 668 2.72 -9.34 34.06
CA SER A 668 2.53 -8.51 35.27
C SER A 668 1.45 -9.09 36.19
N HIS A 669 0.45 -9.75 35.62
CA HIS A 669 -0.65 -10.42 36.29
C HIS A 669 -0.88 -11.80 35.65
N PRO A 670 -0.11 -12.82 36.03
CA PRO A 670 -0.17 -14.16 35.38
C PRO A 670 -1.55 -14.81 35.50
N GLU A 671 -2.18 -14.71 36.66
CA GLU A 671 -3.52 -15.26 36.89
C GLU A 671 -4.58 -14.53 36.06
N LEU A 672 -4.51 -13.21 35.93
CA LEU A 672 -5.41 -12.45 35.07
C LEU A 672 -5.26 -12.84 33.61
N LEU A 673 -4.02 -13.05 33.13
CA LEU A 673 -3.77 -13.49 31.76
C LEU A 673 -4.43 -14.84 31.48
N ASP A 674 -4.25 -15.79 32.39
CA ASP A 674 -4.85 -17.12 32.27
C ASP A 674 -6.38 -17.08 32.38
N PHE A 675 -6.90 -16.27 33.29
CA PHE A 675 -8.35 -16.06 33.44
C PHE A 675 -8.97 -15.52 32.15
N LEU A 676 -8.38 -14.46 31.56
CA LEU A 676 -8.88 -13.86 30.32
C LEU A 676 -8.73 -14.79 29.12
N ALA A 677 -7.63 -15.54 29.04
CA ALA A 677 -7.39 -16.51 27.97
C ALA A 677 -8.38 -17.69 28.03
N ALA A 678 -8.63 -18.23 29.24
CA ALA A 678 -9.65 -19.26 29.44
C ALA A 678 -11.05 -18.73 29.08
N ARG A 679 -11.34 -17.49 29.47
CA ARG A 679 -12.63 -16.87 29.20
C ARG A 679 -12.88 -16.59 27.73
N LEU A 680 -11.87 -16.05 27.01
CA LEU A 680 -11.93 -15.87 25.56
C LEU A 680 -12.26 -17.17 24.84
N ARG A 681 -11.64 -18.30 25.25
CA ARG A 681 -11.81 -19.61 24.62
C ARG A 681 -13.16 -20.25 24.99
N ASP A 682 -13.48 -20.31 26.28
CA ASP A 682 -14.56 -21.16 26.81
C ASP A 682 -15.89 -20.40 26.96
N ASP A 683 -15.86 -19.19 27.50
CA ASP A 683 -17.07 -18.42 27.84
C ASP A 683 -17.47 -17.46 26.72
N ASP A 684 -16.53 -16.75 26.13
CA ASP A 684 -16.76 -15.76 25.05
C ASP A 684 -16.70 -16.40 23.65
N HIS A 685 -16.43 -17.70 23.53
CA HIS A 685 -16.38 -18.47 22.29
C HIS A 685 -15.53 -17.77 21.20
N TRP A 686 -14.35 -17.30 21.59
CA TRP A 686 -13.40 -16.61 20.74
C TRP A 686 -13.90 -15.25 20.16
N SER A 687 -14.95 -14.64 20.75
CA SER A 687 -15.46 -13.35 20.35
C SER A 687 -14.54 -12.20 20.76
N VAL A 688 -14.07 -11.43 19.77
CA VAL A 688 -13.30 -10.20 20.02
C VAL A 688 -14.16 -9.15 20.68
N LYS A 689 -15.40 -8.96 20.18
CA LYS A 689 -16.29 -7.91 20.70
C LYS A 689 -16.69 -8.15 22.14
N GLN A 690 -16.96 -9.40 22.52
CA GLN A 690 -17.28 -9.75 23.91
C GLN A 690 -16.09 -9.47 24.84
N THR A 691 -14.89 -9.89 24.43
CA THR A 691 -13.67 -9.67 25.23
C THR A 691 -13.37 -8.18 25.38
N VAL A 692 -13.44 -7.41 24.27
CA VAL A 692 -13.26 -5.95 24.32
C VAL A 692 -14.33 -5.28 25.16
N ARG A 693 -15.60 -5.66 24.99
CA ARG A 693 -16.74 -5.14 25.78
C ARG A 693 -16.49 -5.26 27.28
N ARG A 694 -16.06 -6.44 27.73
CA ARG A 694 -15.71 -6.71 29.11
C ARG A 694 -14.62 -5.78 29.62
N MET A 695 -13.53 -5.66 28.86
CA MET A 695 -12.41 -4.80 29.23
C MET A 695 -12.82 -3.33 29.34
N VAL A 696 -13.56 -2.78 28.37
CA VAL A 696 -13.94 -1.35 28.37
C VAL A 696 -15.04 -1.03 29.38
N LEU A 697 -15.83 -2.00 29.80
CA LEU A 697 -16.82 -1.82 30.88
C LEU A 697 -16.23 -2.02 32.28
N SER A 698 -15.00 -2.51 32.42
CA SER A 698 -14.36 -2.68 33.74
C SER A 698 -14.12 -1.38 34.46
N ARG A 699 -13.99 -1.43 35.76
CA ARG A 699 -13.63 -0.28 36.60
C ARG A 699 -12.24 0.22 36.24
N ALA A 700 -11.31 -0.70 35.95
CA ALA A 700 -9.95 -0.40 35.52
C ALA A 700 -9.89 0.51 34.29
N TYR A 701 -10.71 0.23 33.27
CA TYR A 701 -10.77 1.07 32.07
C TYR A 701 -11.39 2.46 32.37
N GLN A 702 -12.31 2.53 33.32
CA GLN A 702 -12.98 3.76 33.68
C GLN A 702 -12.15 4.67 34.62
N MET A 703 -10.97 4.25 35.06
CA MET A 703 -10.07 5.08 35.86
C MET A 703 -9.60 6.33 35.10
N ALA A 704 -9.37 7.41 35.84
CA ALA A 704 -8.74 8.63 35.33
C ALA A 704 -7.24 8.41 35.08
N SER A 705 -6.64 9.28 34.25
CA SER A 705 -5.19 9.30 33.95
C SER A 705 -4.39 10.24 34.88
N VAL A 706 -4.93 10.53 36.06
CA VAL A 706 -4.34 11.49 36.98
C VAL A 706 -3.01 11.05 37.56
N HIS A 707 -2.13 12.01 37.82
CA HIS A 707 -0.84 11.78 38.44
C HIS A 707 -0.99 11.55 39.95
N ASN A 708 -0.30 10.53 40.49
CA ASN A 708 -0.17 10.28 41.91
C ASN A 708 1.32 10.06 42.22
N ALA A 709 1.95 10.98 42.96
CA ALA A 709 3.38 10.95 43.22
C ALA A 709 3.82 9.70 44.00
N HIS A 710 2.99 9.19 44.92
CA HIS A 710 3.27 7.96 45.70
C HIS A 710 3.26 6.74 44.76
N ALA A 711 2.22 6.61 43.93
CA ALA A 711 2.11 5.49 43.01
C ALA A 711 3.22 5.49 41.94
N VAL A 712 3.60 6.68 41.41
CA VAL A 712 4.74 6.85 40.49
C VAL A 712 6.06 6.45 41.17
N GLY A 713 6.21 6.70 42.46
CA GLY A 713 7.41 6.30 43.20
C GLY A 713 7.57 4.76 43.30
N LEU A 714 6.46 4.04 43.36
CA LEU A 714 6.44 2.57 43.48
C LEU A 714 6.37 1.86 42.11
N ASP A 715 5.58 2.39 41.17
CA ASP A 715 5.34 1.85 39.85
C ASP A 715 5.34 2.96 38.79
N PRO A 716 6.52 3.46 38.43
CA PRO A 716 6.64 4.57 37.46
C PRO A 716 6.09 4.21 36.09
N ASP A 717 6.22 2.94 35.70
CA ASP A 717 5.79 2.41 34.42
C ASP A 717 4.31 1.98 34.38
N ASN A 718 3.58 2.18 35.46
CA ASN A 718 2.17 1.77 35.58
C ASN A 718 1.94 0.28 35.23
N ARG A 719 2.86 -0.61 35.65
CA ARG A 719 2.80 -2.05 35.34
C ARG A 719 1.63 -2.74 36.05
N TRP A 720 1.22 -2.22 37.19
CA TRP A 720 0.09 -2.74 37.96
C TRP A 720 -1.22 -2.03 37.68
N LEU A 721 -1.23 -1.13 36.68
CA LEU A 721 -2.42 -0.43 36.18
C LEU A 721 -3.19 0.30 37.30
N TRP A 722 -2.46 1.09 38.12
CA TRP A 722 -3.08 1.92 39.17
C TRP A 722 -3.81 3.14 38.64
N ARG A 723 -3.63 3.49 37.35
CA ARG A 723 -4.38 4.50 36.60
C ARG A 723 -4.55 4.09 35.15
N MET A 724 -5.49 4.72 34.43
CA MET A 724 -5.54 4.57 32.97
C MET A 724 -4.37 5.28 32.31
N PRO A 725 -3.61 4.65 31.39
CA PRO A 725 -2.54 5.29 30.66
C PRO A 725 -3.07 6.38 29.72
N ARG A 726 -2.43 7.55 29.73
CA ARG A 726 -2.56 8.54 28.65
C ARG A 726 -1.80 8.04 27.43
N ARG A 727 -2.41 8.08 26.24
CA ARG A 727 -1.78 7.60 25.01
C ARG A 727 -1.98 8.60 23.88
N ARG A 728 -0.95 8.74 23.04
CA ARG A 728 -1.08 9.43 21.76
C ARG A 728 -1.95 8.61 20.83
N LEU A 729 -2.76 9.28 20.00
CA LEU A 729 -3.51 8.62 18.92
C LEU A 729 -2.56 8.01 17.89
N THR A 730 -2.98 6.94 17.24
CA THR A 730 -2.25 6.36 16.11
C THR A 730 -2.24 7.33 14.92
N ALA A 731 -1.29 7.18 14.04
CA ALA A 731 -1.16 8.02 12.84
C ALA A 731 -2.46 8.06 12.02
N GLU A 732 -3.12 6.91 11.86
CA GLU A 732 -4.39 6.79 11.16
C GLU A 732 -5.51 7.55 11.89
N SER A 733 -5.59 7.38 13.22
CA SER A 733 -6.61 8.06 14.03
C SER A 733 -6.41 9.57 14.05
N ILE A 734 -5.15 10.07 14.08
CA ILE A 734 -4.86 11.51 13.97
C ILE A 734 -5.36 12.06 12.64
N ARG A 735 -5.02 11.39 11.52
CA ARG A 735 -5.46 11.82 10.19
C ARG A 735 -6.98 11.78 10.04
N ASP A 736 -7.60 10.67 10.42
CA ASP A 736 -9.04 10.46 10.29
C ASP A 736 -9.83 11.40 11.22
N ALA A 737 -9.29 11.73 12.41
CA ALA A 737 -9.87 12.73 13.31
C ALA A 737 -9.79 14.16 12.73
N MET A 738 -8.69 14.53 12.07
CA MET A 738 -8.57 15.82 11.36
C MET A 738 -9.63 15.96 10.27
N LEU A 739 -9.79 14.90 9.43
CA LEU A 739 -10.83 14.88 8.38
C LEU A 739 -12.25 14.91 8.97
N THR A 740 -12.46 14.25 10.13
CA THR A 740 -13.75 14.29 10.84
C THR A 740 -14.05 15.68 11.37
N ALA A 741 -13.07 16.33 12.01
CA ALA A 741 -13.23 17.67 12.57
C ALA A 741 -13.50 18.71 11.49
N SER A 742 -12.80 18.66 10.37
CA SER A 742 -12.99 19.55 9.22
C SER A 742 -14.29 19.28 8.43
N GLY A 743 -14.85 18.06 8.56
CA GLY A 743 -16.03 17.63 7.81
C GLY A 743 -15.73 17.08 6.41
N GLU A 744 -14.47 16.80 6.12
CA GLU A 744 -14.03 16.26 4.83
C GLU A 744 -13.90 14.72 4.79
N LEU A 745 -14.14 14.02 5.91
CA LEU A 745 -14.06 12.56 5.92
C LEU A 745 -15.10 11.94 4.98
N ASP A 746 -14.62 11.22 3.97
CA ASP A 746 -15.45 10.40 3.09
C ASP A 746 -15.81 9.08 3.82
N PRO A 747 -17.11 8.79 4.04
CA PRO A 747 -17.56 7.58 4.70
C PRO A 747 -17.48 6.32 3.83
N GLY A 748 -17.05 6.44 2.56
CA GLY A 748 -16.93 5.32 1.62
C GLY A 748 -16.04 4.21 2.16
N ARG A 749 -16.52 2.96 2.08
CA ARG A 749 -15.85 1.76 2.59
C ARG A 749 -15.59 0.73 1.51
N GLY A 750 -14.55 -0.07 1.74
CA GLY A 750 -14.22 -1.21 0.89
C GLY A 750 -13.76 -0.87 -0.52
N GLY A 751 -13.53 -1.90 -1.30
CA GLY A 751 -13.08 -1.80 -2.68
C GLY A 751 -11.61 -1.47 -2.84
N SER A 752 -11.19 -1.29 -4.11
CA SER A 752 -9.79 -1.02 -4.45
C SER A 752 -9.22 0.22 -3.77
N SER A 753 -8.01 0.09 -3.24
CA SER A 753 -7.22 1.21 -2.69
C SER A 753 -6.71 2.17 -3.78
N LEU A 754 -6.79 1.81 -5.06
CA LEU A 754 -6.33 2.63 -6.19
C LEU A 754 -7.46 3.14 -7.07
N GLY A 755 -8.70 2.70 -6.80
CA GLY A 755 -9.84 2.90 -7.67
C GLY A 755 -9.86 1.91 -8.84
N LEU A 756 -11.06 1.54 -9.27
CA LEU A 756 -11.29 0.53 -10.31
C LEU A 756 -10.69 0.91 -11.67
N GLU A 757 -10.59 2.19 -12.00
CA GLU A 757 -10.02 2.66 -13.25
C GLU A 757 -8.52 2.34 -13.36
N LEU A 758 -7.77 2.50 -12.27
CA LEU A 758 -6.35 2.17 -12.24
C LEU A 758 -6.13 0.64 -12.23
N GLU A 759 -6.94 -0.12 -11.49
CA GLU A 759 -6.88 -1.58 -11.52
C GLU A 759 -7.24 -2.17 -12.88
N GLY A 760 -8.23 -1.61 -13.59
CA GLY A 760 -8.61 -2.03 -14.94
C GLY A 760 -7.49 -1.80 -15.96
N ASN A 761 -6.84 -0.66 -15.93
CA ASN A 761 -5.69 -0.34 -16.80
C ASN A 761 -4.46 -1.23 -16.51
N ILE A 762 -4.33 -1.69 -15.29
CA ILE A 762 -3.28 -2.58 -14.81
C ILE A 762 -3.52 -4.03 -15.23
N ALA A 763 -4.78 -4.48 -15.26
CA ALA A 763 -5.15 -5.85 -15.63
C ALA A 763 -4.81 -6.21 -17.09
N GLY A 764 -4.80 -5.24 -18.01
CA GLY A 764 -4.41 -5.44 -19.43
C GLY A 764 -2.92 -5.71 -19.65
N ALA A 765 -2.06 -5.49 -18.67
CA ALA A 765 -0.59 -5.57 -18.79
C ALA A 765 0.01 -6.89 -18.27
N GLY A 766 -0.75 -7.97 -18.16
CA GLY A 766 -0.21 -9.29 -17.78
C GLY A 766 0.26 -9.40 -16.33
N GLY A 767 -0.35 -8.66 -15.41
CA GLY A 767 -0.07 -8.73 -13.97
C GLY A 767 1.12 -7.89 -13.49
N ASN A 768 1.94 -7.38 -14.38
CA ASN A 768 3.02 -6.44 -14.06
C ASN A 768 2.56 -5.03 -14.37
N VAL A 769 2.33 -4.25 -13.33
CA VAL A 769 2.04 -2.82 -13.48
C VAL A 769 3.29 -2.11 -13.92
N ASN A 770 3.19 -1.35 -15.01
CA ASN A 770 4.20 -0.34 -15.30
C ASN A 770 4.13 0.73 -14.19
N PRO A 771 5.18 0.93 -13.38
CA PRO A 771 5.22 1.95 -12.34
C PRO A 771 4.94 3.37 -12.85
N ALA A 772 5.12 3.61 -14.15
CA ALA A 772 4.83 4.88 -14.80
C ALA A 772 3.32 5.21 -14.86
N ALA A 773 2.43 4.22 -14.73
CA ALA A 773 0.98 4.45 -14.72
C ALA A 773 0.47 4.97 -13.36
N TRP A 774 1.19 4.69 -12.27
CA TRP A 774 0.86 5.20 -10.94
C TRP A 774 1.94 6.16 -10.46
N VAL A 775 1.62 7.44 -10.42
CA VAL A 775 2.53 8.53 -10.02
C VAL A 775 2.83 8.59 -8.51
N GLY A 776 2.46 7.56 -7.73
CA GLY A 776 2.73 7.51 -6.29
C GLY A 776 1.86 8.43 -5.44
N LYS A 777 0.77 8.98 -5.99
CA LYS A 777 -0.21 9.81 -5.28
C LYS A 777 -1.47 9.03 -4.97
N VAL A 778 -2.09 9.36 -3.84
CA VAL A 778 -3.45 8.85 -3.55
C VAL A 778 -4.42 9.43 -4.57
N PRO A 779 -5.27 8.60 -5.23
CA PRO A 779 -6.28 9.12 -6.14
C PRO A 779 -7.22 10.12 -5.44
N GLU A 780 -7.52 11.24 -6.11
CA GLU A 780 -8.40 12.30 -5.57
C GLU A 780 -9.76 11.77 -5.11
N SER A 781 -10.30 10.76 -5.82
CA SER A 781 -11.60 10.14 -5.50
C SER A 781 -11.64 9.40 -4.17
N ILE A 782 -10.49 9.05 -3.58
CA ILE A 782 -10.43 8.27 -2.33
C ILE A 782 -9.58 8.92 -1.25
N LYS A 783 -8.91 10.04 -1.55
CA LYS A 783 -7.93 10.65 -0.65
C LYS A 783 -8.48 11.04 0.72
N ASN A 784 -9.77 11.30 0.81
CA ASN A 784 -10.45 11.68 2.04
C ASN A 784 -11.13 10.50 2.76
N ARG A 785 -11.02 9.28 2.23
CA ARG A 785 -11.48 8.08 2.94
C ARG A 785 -10.65 7.81 4.18
N ARG A 786 -11.15 6.94 5.04
CA ARG A 786 -10.39 6.45 6.19
C ARG A 786 -9.05 5.88 5.77
N SER A 787 -8.03 6.10 6.61
CA SER A 787 -6.65 5.68 6.35
C SER A 787 -6.50 4.19 6.03
N VAL A 788 -7.37 3.34 6.56
CA VAL A 788 -7.38 1.88 6.31
C VAL A 788 -7.68 1.51 4.86
N TYR A 789 -8.32 2.41 4.09
CA TYR A 789 -8.68 2.20 2.68
C TYR A 789 -7.69 2.82 1.69
N LEU A 790 -6.68 3.51 2.18
CA LEU A 790 -5.68 4.14 1.33
C LEU A 790 -4.58 3.14 0.93
N PRO A 791 -3.96 3.33 -0.25
CA PRO A 791 -2.92 2.43 -0.73
C PRO A 791 -1.69 2.49 0.17
N LEU A 792 -1.14 1.32 0.50
CA LEU A 792 0.11 1.18 1.28
C LEU A 792 1.25 0.65 0.42
N ARG A 793 2.40 1.32 0.49
CA ARG A 793 3.65 0.92 -0.17
C ARG A 793 4.63 0.36 0.85
N ARG A 794 5.43 -0.63 0.39
CA ARG A 794 6.46 -1.24 1.24
C ARG A 794 7.72 -0.40 1.39
N GLU A 795 8.14 0.34 0.37
CA GLU A 795 9.43 1.06 0.39
C GLU A 795 9.36 2.50 0.89
N ARG A 796 8.31 3.21 0.53
CA ARG A 796 8.17 4.64 0.86
C ARG A 796 6.71 4.95 1.13
N PRO A 797 6.42 5.91 2.02
CA PRO A 797 5.07 6.44 2.14
C PRO A 797 4.58 6.92 0.76
N VAL A 798 3.31 6.75 0.50
CA VAL A 798 2.67 7.38 -0.66
C VAL A 798 2.73 8.89 -0.47
N GLU A 799 2.99 9.65 -1.52
CA GLU A 799 2.89 11.10 -1.48
C GLU A 799 1.51 11.47 -0.92
N ASP A 800 1.42 12.43 -0.03
CA ASP A 800 0.24 12.80 0.77
C ASP A 800 -0.06 11.90 2.01
N GLN A 801 0.79 10.93 2.31
CA GLN A 801 0.67 10.07 3.51
C GLN A 801 1.86 10.20 4.49
N GLU A 802 2.62 11.28 4.43
CA GLU A 802 3.79 11.48 5.32
C GLU A 802 3.41 11.44 6.81
N ILE A 803 2.18 11.83 7.15
CA ILE A 803 1.64 11.75 8.52
C ILE A 803 1.77 10.34 9.12
N LEU A 804 1.60 9.28 8.29
CA LEU A 804 1.71 7.91 8.76
C LEU A 804 3.12 7.61 9.26
N SER A 805 4.15 7.91 8.47
CA SER A 805 5.55 7.63 8.84
C SER A 805 6.03 8.51 9.99
N ILE A 806 5.54 9.76 10.08
CA ILE A 806 5.94 10.71 11.13
C ILE A 806 5.36 10.33 12.49
N PHE A 807 4.17 9.71 12.52
CA PHE A 807 3.49 9.30 13.74
C PHE A 807 3.55 7.78 13.99
N ASP A 808 4.72 7.20 13.73
CA ASP A 808 5.08 5.81 14.10
C ASP A 808 4.22 4.72 13.47
N PHE A 809 3.74 4.94 12.24
CA PHE A 809 3.11 3.88 11.47
C PHE A 809 4.15 2.78 11.17
N PRO A 810 3.84 1.50 11.42
CA PRO A 810 4.81 0.42 11.24
C PRO A 810 5.19 0.23 9.78
N HIS A 811 6.43 -0.20 9.58
CA HIS A 811 6.90 -0.53 8.23
C HIS A 811 6.22 -1.83 7.76
N PRO A 812 5.56 -1.86 6.58
CA PRO A 812 4.79 -3.03 6.14
C PRO A 812 5.62 -4.29 5.84
N ASN A 813 6.96 -4.22 5.96
CA ASN A 813 7.84 -5.37 5.80
C ASN A 813 8.07 -6.12 7.12
N GLU A 814 7.61 -5.58 8.24
CA GLU A 814 7.87 -6.12 9.56
C GLU A 814 6.57 -6.64 10.19
N ILE A 815 6.69 -7.72 10.95
CA ILE A 815 5.61 -8.24 11.80
C ILE A 815 5.64 -7.44 13.09
N VAL A 816 4.65 -6.59 13.32
CA VAL A 816 4.65 -5.65 14.43
C VAL A 816 3.46 -5.91 15.35
N GLY A 817 3.73 -6.52 16.50
CA GLY A 817 2.71 -6.75 17.53
C GLY A 817 2.49 -5.54 18.47
N ALA A 818 3.50 -4.68 18.61
CA ALA A 818 3.42 -3.44 19.37
C ALA A 818 4.11 -2.32 18.59
N ARG A 819 3.38 -1.25 18.32
CA ARG A 819 3.96 -0.06 17.69
C ARG A 819 4.76 0.75 18.70
N PRO A 820 5.91 1.34 18.32
CA PRO A 820 6.53 2.38 19.15
C PRO A 820 5.59 3.58 19.28
N GLU A 821 5.74 4.32 20.39
CA GLU A 821 5.03 5.57 20.60
C GLU A 821 6.07 6.63 20.96
N THR A 822 6.53 7.39 19.95
CA THR A 822 7.58 8.40 20.11
C THR A 822 6.98 9.80 20.21
N THR A 823 7.68 10.69 20.91
CA THR A 823 7.40 12.13 20.90
C THR A 823 8.68 12.84 20.48
N VAL A 824 8.70 13.27 19.23
CA VAL A 824 9.90 13.87 18.59
C VAL A 824 9.58 15.20 17.92
N ALA A 825 10.59 16.05 17.79
CA ALA A 825 10.44 17.40 17.23
C ALA A 825 9.88 17.40 15.79
N THR A 826 10.14 16.36 15.01
CA THR A 826 9.64 16.23 13.63
C THR A 826 8.11 16.15 13.56
N GLN A 827 7.47 15.58 14.58
CA GLN A 827 6.00 15.52 14.67
C GLN A 827 5.42 16.95 14.87
N ALA A 828 6.00 17.73 15.79
CA ALA A 828 5.59 19.13 15.99
C ALA A 828 5.83 19.97 14.73
N LEU A 829 6.98 19.81 14.07
CA LEU A 829 7.29 20.52 12.82
C LEU A 829 6.33 20.14 11.70
N PHE A 830 5.94 18.87 11.60
CA PHE A 830 4.94 18.43 10.63
C PHE A 830 3.58 19.11 10.91
N LEU A 831 3.10 19.08 12.14
CA LEU A 831 1.83 19.71 12.52
C LEU A 831 1.82 21.20 12.18
N MET A 832 2.94 21.90 12.38
CA MET A 832 3.08 23.33 12.09
C MET A 832 3.16 23.65 10.58
N ASN A 833 3.75 22.77 9.77
CA ASN A 833 4.16 23.12 8.41
C ASN A 833 3.42 22.36 7.31
N SER A 834 2.84 21.19 7.60
CA SER A 834 2.21 20.32 6.61
C SER A 834 1.08 21.02 5.86
N PRO A 835 1.10 20.99 4.51
CA PRO A 835 -0.02 21.49 3.71
C PRO A 835 -1.34 20.79 4.04
N PHE A 836 -1.30 19.49 4.38
CA PHE A 836 -2.48 18.72 4.80
C PHE A 836 -3.10 19.31 6.07
N VAL A 837 -2.30 19.53 7.13
CA VAL A 837 -2.81 20.07 8.41
C VAL A 837 -3.36 21.49 8.23
N LYS A 838 -2.67 22.33 7.46
CA LYS A 838 -3.13 23.70 7.14
C LYS A 838 -4.44 23.68 6.34
N HIS A 839 -4.58 22.77 5.39
CA HIS A 839 -5.83 22.59 4.65
C HIS A 839 -6.97 22.16 5.58
N GLN A 840 -6.74 21.19 6.47
CA GLN A 840 -7.77 20.75 7.43
C GLN A 840 -8.15 21.88 8.41
N ALA A 841 -7.19 22.70 8.84
CA ALA A 841 -7.46 23.86 9.68
C ALA A 841 -8.34 24.91 8.97
N MET A 842 -8.08 25.15 7.68
CA MET A 842 -8.90 26.05 6.85
C MET A 842 -10.34 25.50 6.72
N LYS A 843 -10.49 24.21 6.40
CA LYS A 843 -11.79 23.55 6.29
C LYS A 843 -12.58 23.53 7.60
N LEU A 844 -11.89 23.31 8.72
CA LEU A 844 -12.48 23.40 10.05
C LEU A 844 -12.99 24.82 10.34
N ALA A 845 -12.21 25.86 10.02
CA ALA A 845 -12.63 27.24 10.21
C ALA A 845 -13.85 27.61 9.32
N GLU A 846 -13.88 27.15 8.06
CA GLU A 846 -15.03 27.28 7.16
C GLU A 846 -16.29 26.60 7.72
N ARG A 847 -16.14 25.37 8.23
CA ARG A 847 -17.23 24.62 8.88
C ARG A 847 -17.78 25.35 10.10
N LEU A 848 -16.91 25.80 10.99
CA LEU A 848 -17.30 26.54 12.18
C LEU A 848 -18.03 27.84 11.86
N ALA A 849 -17.59 28.58 10.83
CA ALA A 849 -18.25 29.79 10.37
C ALA A 849 -19.66 29.50 9.80
N LYS A 850 -19.86 28.33 9.19
CA LYS A 850 -21.15 27.86 8.69
C LYS A 850 -22.07 27.38 9.81
N ASP A 851 -21.53 26.61 10.77
CA ASP A 851 -22.29 25.99 11.85
C ASP A 851 -22.80 27.09 12.84
N GLU A 852 -21.93 28.07 13.18
CA GLU A 852 -22.19 29.14 14.16
C GLU A 852 -21.82 30.53 13.58
N PRO A 853 -22.63 31.06 12.65
CA PRO A 853 -22.27 32.25 11.89
C PRO A 853 -22.22 33.54 12.72
N SER A 854 -23.00 33.65 13.78
CA SER A 854 -23.25 34.93 14.50
C SER A 854 -22.75 34.94 15.94
N ASP A 855 -22.53 33.80 16.57
CA ASP A 855 -22.11 33.68 17.98
C ASP A 855 -20.71 33.14 18.11
N GLU A 856 -19.75 34.01 18.43
CA GLU A 856 -18.36 33.64 18.57
C GLU A 856 -18.13 32.68 19.75
N ARG A 857 -18.85 32.87 20.85
CA ARG A 857 -18.73 31.98 22.02
C ARG A 857 -19.25 30.57 21.68
N ALA A 858 -20.38 30.51 21.02
CA ALA A 858 -20.91 29.20 20.50
C ALA A 858 -19.92 28.57 19.53
N ARG A 859 -19.29 29.37 18.66
CA ARG A 859 -18.25 28.88 17.72
C ARG A 859 -17.02 28.31 18.43
N ILE A 860 -16.53 28.95 19.49
CA ILE A 860 -15.44 28.43 20.34
C ILE A 860 -15.86 27.11 20.99
N ASN A 861 -17.03 27.04 21.59
CA ASN A 861 -17.54 25.79 22.15
C ASN A 861 -17.65 24.68 21.09
N ARG A 862 -18.10 25.01 19.88
CA ARG A 862 -18.17 24.07 18.76
C ARG A 862 -16.79 23.54 18.37
N LEU A 863 -15.76 24.41 18.36
CA LEU A 863 -14.37 24.02 18.10
C LEU A 863 -13.88 22.99 19.16
N TYR A 864 -14.10 23.27 20.46
CA TYR A 864 -13.69 22.36 21.53
C TYR A 864 -14.45 21.02 21.47
N LEU A 865 -15.74 21.03 21.14
CA LEU A 865 -16.51 19.80 20.94
C LEU A 865 -15.93 18.95 19.79
N LEU A 866 -15.50 19.57 18.69
CA LEU A 866 -14.94 18.86 17.53
C LEU A 866 -13.50 18.40 17.74
N THR A 867 -12.70 19.10 18.55
CA THR A 867 -11.28 18.80 18.73
C THR A 867 -10.95 18.13 20.07
N ALA A 868 -11.54 18.59 21.17
CA ALA A 868 -11.29 18.07 22.53
C ALA A 868 -12.42 17.16 23.04
N SER A 869 -13.56 17.04 22.32
CA SER A 869 -14.73 16.24 22.69
C SER A 869 -15.38 16.66 24.03
N ARG A 870 -15.24 17.91 24.37
CA ARG A 870 -15.87 18.56 25.56
C ARG A 870 -16.18 20.03 25.27
N PRO A 871 -17.11 20.66 26.00
CA PRO A 871 -17.25 22.10 25.94
C PRO A 871 -15.98 22.83 26.43
N ALA A 872 -15.78 24.06 25.95
CA ALA A 872 -14.71 24.91 26.46
C ALA A 872 -15.02 25.38 27.88
N GLU A 873 -14.00 25.45 28.72
CA GLU A 873 -14.08 26.07 30.07
C GLU A 873 -14.09 27.61 29.93
N LEU A 874 -14.51 28.32 30.99
CA LEU A 874 -14.62 29.79 30.94
C LEU A 874 -13.28 30.49 30.65
N ASP A 875 -12.21 30.01 31.26
CA ASP A 875 -10.86 30.54 31.06
C ASP A 875 -10.32 30.20 29.66
N GLU A 876 -10.70 29.05 29.12
CA GLU A 876 -10.35 28.67 27.74
C GLU A 876 -11.07 29.57 26.73
N ILE A 877 -12.32 29.91 26.96
CA ILE A 877 -13.07 30.86 26.12
C ILE A 877 -12.38 32.22 26.12
N GLU A 878 -12.03 32.77 27.31
CA GLU A 878 -11.36 34.08 27.47
C GLU A 878 -9.98 34.07 26.79
N SER A 879 -9.19 33.03 27.00
CA SER A 879 -7.87 32.84 26.38
C SER A 879 -7.99 32.78 24.88
N THR A 880 -8.97 32.04 24.35
CA THR A 880 -9.23 31.89 22.93
C THR A 880 -9.65 33.19 22.27
N GLN A 881 -10.53 33.97 22.92
CA GLN A 881 -10.92 35.29 22.45
C GLN A 881 -9.73 36.26 22.41
N THR A 882 -8.89 36.21 23.43
CA THR A 882 -7.66 37.03 23.51
C THR A 882 -6.72 36.68 22.37
N PHE A 883 -6.49 35.40 22.12
CA PHE A 883 -5.68 34.94 21.00
C PHE A 883 -6.22 35.40 19.63
N LEU A 884 -7.54 35.24 19.39
CA LEU A 884 -8.18 35.70 18.16
C LEU A 884 -8.03 37.18 17.94
N ASN A 885 -8.13 38.02 19.02
CA ASN A 885 -7.98 39.46 18.91
C ASN A 885 -6.53 39.85 18.56
N HIS A 886 -5.52 39.27 19.22
CA HIS A 886 -4.11 39.47 18.86
C HIS A 886 -3.81 39.10 17.41
N CYS A 887 -4.29 37.94 16.93
CA CYS A 887 -4.11 37.56 15.53
C CYS A 887 -4.77 38.54 14.56
N VAL A 888 -5.95 39.09 14.90
CA VAL A 888 -6.61 40.10 14.07
C VAL A 888 -5.80 41.38 14.01
N GLU A 889 -5.25 41.87 15.14
CA GLU A 889 -4.38 43.05 15.21
C GLU A 889 -3.15 42.87 14.30
N ASP A 890 -2.49 41.69 14.36
CA ASP A 890 -1.33 41.38 13.52
C ASP A 890 -1.67 41.34 12.02
N PHE A 891 -2.82 40.75 11.65
CA PHE A 891 -3.23 40.64 10.26
C PHE A 891 -3.80 41.93 9.67
N GLN A 892 -4.44 42.82 10.48
CA GLN A 892 -5.01 44.08 10.00
C GLN A 892 -3.96 45.05 9.44
N VAL A 893 -2.67 44.85 9.73
CA VAL A 893 -1.59 45.66 9.15
C VAL A 893 -1.55 45.52 7.60
N SER A 894 -2.06 44.40 7.05
CA SER A 894 -1.97 44.08 5.62
C SER A 894 -3.30 43.61 4.99
N THR A 895 -4.40 43.49 5.74
CA THR A 895 -5.63 42.82 5.29
C THR A 895 -6.89 43.50 5.80
N GLU A 896 -7.99 43.41 5.04
CA GLU A 896 -9.30 43.91 5.44
C GLU A 896 -9.81 43.21 6.73
N PRO A 897 -10.54 43.89 7.64
CA PRO A 897 -10.92 43.38 8.96
C PRO A 897 -11.64 42.02 8.95
N ALA A 898 -12.54 41.80 8.01
CA ALA A 898 -13.28 40.54 7.88
C ALA A 898 -12.36 39.39 7.46
N ALA A 899 -11.45 39.63 6.53
CA ALA A 899 -10.47 38.66 6.10
C ALA A 899 -9.43 38.36 7.20
N ALA A 900 -9.03 39.39 7.98
CA ALA A 900 -8.16 39.23 9.15
C ALA A 900 -8.81 38.33 10.20
N ARG A 901 -10.12 38.52 10.50
CA ARG A 901 -10.84 37.64 11.43
C ARG A 901 -10.95 36.20 10.93
N SER A 902 -11.19 35.99 9.65
CA SER A 902 -11.21 34.65 9.04
C SER A 902 -9.84 33.96 9.14
N ALA A 903 -8.76 34.70 8.85
CA ALA A 903 -7.40 34.18 8.98
C ALA A 903 -7.04 33.82 10.43
N ALA A 904 -7.47 34.64 11.42
CA ALA A 904 -7.30 34.36 12.84
C ALA A 904 -7.97 33.02 13.25
N TRP A 905 -9.19 32.76 12.76
CA TRP A 905 -9.87 31.49 13.00
C TRP A 905 -9.12 30.29 12.38
N VAL A 906 -8.51 30.44 11.21
CA VAL A 906 -7.68 29.39 10.61
C VAL A 906 -6.47 29.10 11.50
N GLN A 907 -5.79 30.12 12.04
CA GLN A 907 -4.66 29.93 12.96
C GLN A 907 -5.08 29.25 14.26
N LEU A 908 -6.24 29.62 14.83
CA LEU A 908 -6.79 28.95 16.00
C LEU A 908 -7.09 27.48 15.73
N CYS A 909 -7.78 27.18 14.63
CA CYS A 909 -8.07 25.80 14.23
C CYS A 909 -6.77 25.00 14.02
N HIS A 910 -5.75 25.61 13.43
CA HIS A 910 -4.45 25.00 13.24
C HIS A 910 -3.77 24.67 14.59
N ALA A 911 -3.77 25.60 15.55
CA ALA A 911 -3.25 25.37 16.88
C ALA A 911 -4.00 24.26 17.63
N MET A 912 -5.33 24.21 17.52
CA MET A 912 -6.16 23.17 18.15
C MET A 912 -5.92 21.79 17.58
N LEU A 913 -5.74 21.64 16.25
CA LEU A 913 -5.39 20.36 15.62
C LEU A 913 -4.00 19.86 16.00
N GLY A 914 -3.10 20.76 16.44
CA GLY A 914 -1.77 20.39 16.97
C GLY A 914 -1.72 20.26 18.49
N SER A 915 -2.82 20.46 19.21
CA SER A 915 -2.86 20.44 20.68
C SER A 915 -2.79 19.02 21.26
N ASN A 916 -2.36 18.91 22.53
CA ASN A 916 -2.38 17.64 23.24
C ASN A 916 -3.81 17.11 23.43
N ASP A 917 -4.79 17.97 23.62
CA ASP A 917 -6.20 17.58 23.77
C ASP A 917 -6.74 16.90 22.49
N PHE A 918 -6.19 17.28 21.33
CA PHE A 918 -6.51 16.62 20.06
C PHE A 918 -5.74 15.34 19.86
N LEU A 919 -4.41 15.35 20.11
CA LEU A 919 -3.49 14.27 19.75
C LEU A 919 -3.48 13.10 20.74
N PHE A 920 -3.92 13.32 21.99
CA PHE A 920 -3.89 12.30 23.03
C PHE A 920 -5.30 11.93 23.50
N ARG A 921 -5.43 10.69 23.94
CA ARG A 921 -6.56 10.23 24.73
C ARG A 921 -6.15 10.02 26.19
N GLU A 922 -6.99 10.44 27.12
CA GLU A 922 -6.82 10.24 28.56
C GLU A 922 -7.55 9.01 29.05
#